data_58cf658ac4d22c8d32466889e1bd127e
#
_entry.id   58cf658ac4d22c8d32466889e1bd127e
#
_cell.length_a   1.000
_cell.length_b   1.000
_cell.length_c   1.000
_cell.angle_alpha   90.00
_cell.angle_beta   90.00
_cell.angle_gamma   90.00
#
_symmetry.space_group_name_H-M   'P 1'
#
loop_
_entity.id
_entity.type
_entity.pdbx_description
1 polymer ?
#
loop_
_entity_poly.entity_id
_entity_poly.type
_entity_poly.pdbx_seq_one_letter_code
_entity_poly.pdbx_strand_id
1 'polypeptide(L)'
;MPKDSNLKSLLIIGSGPIVIGQACEFDYSGSQALRSLKEDGIETILINSNPATIMTDPVMADHIYLLPLTTSSIVKILKEHPQIDAVLPTMGGQTALNLCIEADDKGIWDDFDVKIIGVDINAINITEDREQFRNLMLDIGIPMAPQATATSYLKGKEIAQKFGFPLVIRASFTLGGTGASFVYEEKDFDELLTRGLETSPIHEVMIDKALIGWKEYELELLRDANDNVVIICSIENMDPMGIHTGDSITVAPAMTLSDTTYQKMRDMAIKMMRSIGDFAGGCNVQFAVSPDDKEDIIAIEINPRVSRSSALASKATGYPIAKIAAKLAIGYNLDELQNQITKSTSALFEPTLDYVIVKIPRWNFDKFEGSDRRLGLQMKAVGEVMGIGRSFQEALHKATQSLEIKRNGLGADGKGITDYETIISKLSIASWDRVFVIYDAIQMGIPLSRIYELTKIDMWFLKQYEELHILKNEIANYNIESIPRDLLLEAKQKGYGDRQIAHILGCLESQVYSKRDEMNINRVYKLVDTCAAEFKAFTPYYYSTFENEIETKEGSKYSENESVVSEKKKIIVLGSGPNRIGQGIEFDYCCVHGILASSECGYETIMINCNPETVSTDFDIADKLYFEPVFWEHIYDIIRHEKPEGVIVQLGGQTALKLAEKLERYGIKIIGTNFKSLDLAEDRGSFSTLLKDNDIPYPMFDTASTADEALAVAEKLDFPILVRPSYVLGGQGMKIVINKEELEEHVVNLLRRIPDNKLLLDHYLDGAIEAEADAICDGEDVYIIGIMEHIEPCGIHSGDSNACLPPFNLGDLVIQQIEDHTKKIARALNTVGLINVQFAIVNDKVYIIEANPRASRTVPFISKAYKEPYVNYATKVMLGENKVKDFDFKPTYTGYAIKEPVFSFSKFPNVNKKLGPEMKSTGESILFIDSLQDDKFYELYSRRKMYLSK
;
A
#
# COMPACT_ATOMS: atom_id res chain seq x y z
N MET A 1 -14.63 32.15 -16.51
CA MET A 1 -13.17 32.23 -16.81
C MET A 1 -12.58 30.96 -16.22
N PRO A 2 -11.73 30.24 -16.95
CA PRO A 2 -11.40 28.89 -16.55
C PRO A 2 -10.57 28.80 -15.25
N LYS A 3 -9.84 29.77 -14.80
CA LYS A 3 -9.15 29.75 -13.49
C LYS A 3 -9.10 31.13 -12.85
N ASP A 4 -8.93 31.22 -11.53
CA ASP A 4 -8.66 32.50 -10.86
C ASP A 4 -7.28 33.01 -11.32
N SER A 5 -7.29 34.09 -12.06
CA SER A 5 -6.09 34.73 -12.60
C SER A 5 -5.19 35.38 -11.54
N ASN A 6 -5.68 35.51 -10.31
CA ASN A 6 -4.91 36.02 -9.18
C ASN A 6 -4.04 34.95 -8.52
N LEU A 7 -4.37 33.67 -8.69
CA LEU A 7 -3.60 32.56 -8.14
C LEU A 7 -2.42 32.21 -9.07
N LYS A 8 -1.20 32.41 -8.59
CA LYS A 8 0.05 32.18 -9.33
C LYS A 8 1.00 31.25 -8.60
N SER A 9 0.97 31.27 -7.25
CA SER A 9 1.88 30.49 -6.41
C SER A 9 1.11 29.85 -5.25
N LEU A 10 1.20 28.53 -5.13
CA LEU A 10 0.43 27.76 -4.15
C LEU A 10 1.33 26.93 -3.24
N LEU A 11 1.01 26.96 -1.94
CA LEU A 11 1.56 26.01 -0.96
C LEU A 11 0.67 24.76 -0.90
N ILE A 12 1.28 23.60 -1.11
CA ILE A 12 0.65 22.29 -0.96
C ILE A 12 1.21 21.63 0.30
N ILE A 13 0.32 21.18 1.18
CA ILE A 13 0.70 20.46 2.40
C ILE A 13 0.56 18.96 2.16
N GLY A 14 1.65 18.22 2.30
CA GLY A 14 1.67 16.77 2.18
C GLY A 14 1.15 16.06 3.43
N SER A 15 1.19 14.73 3.41
CA SER A 15 0.62 13.88 4.46
C SER A 15 1.62 13.48 5.57
N GLY A 16 2.88 13.80 5.41
CA GLY A 16 3.93 13.32 6.30
C GLY A 16 4.34 11.87 6.05
N PRO A 17 4.92 11.20 7.04
CA PRO A 17 5.32 9.81 6.93
C PRO A 17 4.12 8.87 6.91
N ILE A 18 4.31 7.66 6.34
CA ILE A 18 3.27 6.64 6.30
C ILE A 18 2.99 6.09 7.69
N VAL A 19 1.72 6.12 8.07
CA VAL A 19 1.20 5.50 9.29
C VAL A 19 -0.05 4.68 8.97
N ILE A 20 -0.38 3.72 9.83
CA ILE A 20 -1.66 2.99 9.69
C ILE A 20 -2.82 3.97 9.82
N GLY A 21 -3.62 4.08 8.77
CA GLY A 21 -4.74 5.02 8.66
C GLY A 21 -4.48 6.22 7.74
N GLN A 22 -3.21 6.49 7.37
CA GLN A 22 -2.83 7.52 6.41
C GLN A 22 -1.57 7.06 5.68
N ALA A 23 -1.73 6.38 4.54
CA ALA A 23 -0.68 5.69 3.82
C ALA A 23 -0.35 6.35 2.46
N CYS A 24 -0.12 5.52 1.43
CA CYS A 24 0.41 5.97 0.14
C CYS A 24 -0.59 6.70 -0.75
N GLU A 25 -1.87 6.61 -0.46
CA GLU A 25 -2.95 7.27 -1.21
C GLU A 25 -2.75 8.79 -1.33
N PHE A 26 -2.06 9.39 -0.38
CA PHE A 26 -1.77 10.83 -0.40
C PHE A 26 -0.51 11.18 -1.20
N ASP A 27 0.38 10.23 -1.45
CA ASP A 27 1.44 10.44 -2.45
C ASP A 27 0.84 10.51 -3.85
N TYR A 28 -0.11 9.61 -4.15
CA TYR A 28 -0.88 9.67 -5.38
C TYR A 28 -1.60 11.02 -5.54
N SER A 29 -2.43 11.42 -4.55
CA SER A 29 -3.22 12.65 -4.67
C SER A 29 -2.35 13.90 -4.75
N GLY A 30 -1.28 13.98 -3.95
CA GLY A 30 -0.33 15.09 -3.98
C GLY A 30 0.42 15.18 -5.30
N SER A 31 0.90 14.05 -5.83
CA SER A 31 1.59 13.99 -7.12
C SER A 31 0.68 14.44 -8.27
N GLN A 32 -0.56 13.98 -8.30
CA GLN A 32 -1.55 14.37 -9.32
C GLN A 32 -1.91 15.85 -9.23
N ALA A 33 -2.08 16.38 -8.02
CA ALA A 33 -2.36 17.80 -7.80
C ALA A 33 -1.19 18.68 -8.29
N LEU A 34 0.04 18.35 -7.90
CA LEU A 34 1.24 19.09 -8.32
C LEU A 34 1.38 19.15 -9.83
N ARG A 35 1.25 18.00 -10.52
CA ARG A 35 1.27 17.95 -12.00
C ARG A 35 0.18 18.82 -12.60
N SER A 36 -1.04 18.71 -12.10
CA SER A 36 -2.19 19.46 -12.58
C SER A 36 -2.00 20.97 -12.47
N LEU A 37 -1.47 21.43 -11.33
CA LEU A 37 -1.21 22.84 -11.09
C LEU A 37 -0.06 23.38 -11.97
N LYS A 38 1.01 22.59 -12.15
CA LYS A 38 2.11 22.96 -13.08
C LYS A 38 1.66 23.03 -14.53
N GLU A 39 0.77 22.11 -14.99
CA GLU A 39 0.15 22.18 -16.32
C GLU A 39 -0.56 23.51 -16.57
N ASP A 40 -1.16 24.08 -15.50
CA ASP A 40 -1.85 25.36 -15.54
C ASP A 40 -0.95 26.59 -15.28
N GLY A 41 0.37 26.37 -15.18
CA GLY A 41 1.36 27.43 -14.97
C GLY A 41 1.32 28.05 -13.57
N ILE A 42 0.91 27.29 -12.56
CA ILE A 42 0.95 27.69 -11.15
C ILE A 42 2.32 27.28 -10.58
N GLU A 43 3.01 28.22 -9.94
CA GLU A 43 4.20 27.91 -9.15
C GLU A 43 3.81 27.06 -7.93
N THR A 44 4.45 25.93 -7.76
CA THR A 44 4.10 24.97 -6.71
C THR A 44 5.19 24.88 -5.66
N ILE A 45 4.79 25.11 -4.41
CA ILE A 45 5.63 24.93 -3.23
C ILE A 45 5.05 23.76 -2.41
N LEU A 46 5.85 22.73 -2.17
CA LEU A 46 5.44 21.56 -1.41
C LEU A 46 6.17 21.49 -0.08
N ILE A 47 5.42 21.25 1.00
CA ILE A 47 5.99 20.80 2.26
C ILE A 47 5.56 19.36 2.55
N ASN A 48 6.53 18.46 2.75
CA ASN A 48 6.32 17.10 3.22
C ASN A 48 7.60 16.56 3.87
N SER A 49 7.48 15.70 4.87
CA SER A 49 8.64 15.13 5.58
C SER A 49 9.04 13.73 5.09
N ASN A 50 8.29 13.12 4.18
CA ASN A 50 8.51 11.77 3.72
C ASN A 50 9.45 11.73 2.50
N PRO A 51 10.66 11.15 2.62
CA PRO A 51 11.63 11.09 1.51
C PRO A 51 11.29 10.03 0.46
N ALA A 52 10.45 9.06 0.79
CA ALA A 52 10.13 7.93 -0.09
C ALA A 52 9.02 8.23 -1.11
N THR A 53 8.36 9.40 -1.01
CA THR A 53 7.24 9.77 -1.87
C THR A 53 7.68 10.31 -3.23
N ILE A 54 6.84 10.10 -4.24
CA ILE A 54 7.00 10.71 -5.58
C ILE A 54 6.68 12.21 -5.52
N MET A 55 5.69 12.63 -4.72
CA MET A 55 5.34 14.06 -4.60
C MET A 55 6.54 14.92 -4.19
N THR A 56 7.47 14.37 -3.42
CA THR A 56 8.70 15.06 -2.98
C THR A 56 9.86 14.93 -3.97
N ASP A 57 9.63 14.37 -5.15
CA ASP A 57 10.66 14.31 -6.19
C ASP A 57 10.89 15.70 -6.82
N PRO A 58 12.15 16.08 -7.10
CA PRO A 58 12.48 17.39 -7.66
C PRO A 58 11.74 17.79 -8.95
N VAL A 59 11.25 16.81 -9.70
CA VAL A 59 10.48 17.07 -10.94
C VAL A 59 9.01 17.43 -10.67
N MET A 60 8.50 17.14 -9.47
CA MET A 60 7.07 17.26 -9.16
C MET A 60 6.64 18.69 -8.82
N ALA A 61 7.37 19.38 -7.95
CA ALA A 61 7.09 20.76 -7.58
C ALA A 61 8.25 21.69 -7.95
N ASP A 62 7.98 22.99 -8.04
CA ASP A 62 9.03 23.99 -8.29
C ASP A 62 9.92 24.19 -7.09
N HIS A 63 9.32 24.12 -5.88
CA HIS A 63 10.06 24.16 -4.62
C HIS A 63 9.58 23.04 -3.69
N ILE A 64 10.52 22.29 -3.14
CA ILE A 64 10.22 21.16 -2.25
C ILE A 64 10.94 21.35 -0.92
N TYR A 65 10.14 21.31 0.14
CA TYR A 65 10.60 21.40 1.52
C TYR A 65 10.40 20.04 2.22
N LEU A 66 11.48 19.30 2.37
CA LEU A 66 11.52 18.10 3.21
C LEU A 66 11.69 18.52 4.67
N LEU A 67 10.60 19.01 5.27
CA LEU A 67 10.56 19.53 6.64
C LEU A 67 9.43 18.86 7.44
N PRO A 68 9.54 18.84 8.77
CA PRO A 68 8.44 18.45 9.65
C PRO A 68 7.18 19.29 9.38
N LEU A 69 6.02 18.63 9.39
CA LEU A 69 4.73 19.29 9.20
C LEU A 69 4.32 20.04 10.47
N THR A 70 4.83 21.26 10.63
CA THR A 70 4.59 22.14 11.78
C THR A 70 4.32 23.56 11.33
N THR A 71 3.61 24.33 12.16
CA THR A 71 3.36 25.76 11.89
C THR A 71 4.64 26.59 11.79
N SER A 72 5.70 26.22 12.50
CA SER A 72 7.01 26.87 12.37
C SER A 72 7.67 26.64 11.00
N SER A 73 7.51 25.46 10.44
CA SER A 73 7.95 25.14 9.07
C SER A 73 7.17 25.94 8.03
N ILE A 74 5.85 26.07 8.22
CA ILE A 74 5.00 26.91 7.35
C ILE A 74 5.48 28.37 7.38
N VAL A 75 5.65 28.95 8.57
CA VAL A 75 6.13 30.35 8.73
C VAL A 75 7.50 30.55 8.05
N LYS A 76 8.39 29.55 8.14
CA LYS A 76 9.68 29.59 7.44
C LYS A 76 9.48 29.70 5.93
N ILE A 77 8.64 28.83 5.36
CA ILE A 77 8.37 28.78 3.92
C ILE A 77 7.73 30.07 3.45
N LEU A 78 6.72 30.58 4.17
CA LEU A 78 6.04 31.85 3.82
C LEU A 78 6.98 33.06 3.86
N LYS A 79 7.98 33.05 4.73
CA LYS A 79 9.03 34.09 4.75
C LYS A 79 10.00 33.97 3.56
N GLU A 80 10.31 32.77 3.12
CA GLU A 80 11.18 32.51 1.97
C GLU A 80 10.44 32.75 0.65
N HIS A 81 9.11 32.52 0.63
CA HIS A 81 8.22 32.65 -0.53
C HIS A 81 7.05 33.59 -0.26
N PRO A 82 7.29 34.92 -0.11
CA PRO A 82 6.23 35.89 0.16
C PRO A 82 5.25 36.06 -1.01
N GLN A 83 5.49 35.43 -2.15
CA GLN A 83 4.59 35.42 -3.32
C GLN A 83 3.51 34.34 -3.26
N ILE A 84 3.47 33.51 -2.21
CA ILE A 84 2.43 32.48 -2.08
C ILE A 84 1.07 33.14 -1.92
N ASP A 85 0.17 32.89 -2.86
CA ASP A 85 -1.19 33.47 -2.89
C ASP A 85 -2.18 32.62 -2.06
N ALA A 86 -1.98 31.28 -2.04
CA ALA A 86 -2.91 30.41 -1.35
C ALA A 86 -2.29 29.08 -0.89
N VAL A 87 -3.01 28.40 0.00
CA VAL A 87 -2.69 27.06 0.48
C VAL A 87 -3.78 26.06 0.08
N LEU A 88 -3.36 24.87 -0.41
CA LEU A 88 -4.24 23.76 -0.73
C LEU A 88 -4.01 22.59 0.26
N PRO A 89 -4.83 22.44 1.31
CA PRO A 89 -4.64 21.43 2.34
C PRO A 89 -5.31 20.10 2.03
N THR A 90 -6.23 20.04 1.06
CA THR A 90 -7.12 18.89 0.82
C THR A 90 -6.44 17.66 0.23
N MET A 91 -5.15 17.76 -0.16
CA MET A 91 -4.38 16.69 -0.83
C MET A 91 -3.53 15.87 0.12
N GLY A 92 -3.29 16.33 1.35
CA GLY A 92 -2.41 15.68 2.32
C GLY A 92 -3.15 14.99 3.48
N GLY A 93 -4.43 14.66 3.28
CA GLY A 93 -5.24 13.95 4.28
C GLY A 93 -5.49 14.74 5.55
N GLN A 94 -5.79 14.02 6.63
CA GLN A 94 -6.11 14.64 7.92
C GLN A 94 -4.96 15.45 8.52
N THR A 95 -3.73 15.00 8.31
CA THR A 95 -2.54 15.72 8.81
C THR A 95 -2.45 17.12 8.23
N ALA A 96 -2.69 17.26 6.92
CA ALA A 96 -2.65 18.55 6.25
C ALA A 96 -3.79 19.47 6.70
N LEU A 97 -5.01 18.95 6.85
CA LEU A 97 -6.15 19.72 7.36
C LEU A 97 -5.91 20.21 8.78
N ASN A 98 -5.45 19.35 9.67
CA ASN A 98 -5.16 19.71 11.05
C ASN A 98 -4.08 20.80 11.15
N LEU A 99 -3.02 20.70 10.34
CA LEU A 99 -1.97 21.71 10.29
C LEU A 99 -2.49 23.05 9.73
N CYS A 100 -3.40 22.97 8.75
CA CYS A 100 -4.04 24.15 8.18
C CYS A 100 -4.89 24.90 9.22
N ILE A 101 -5.69 24.17 10.02
CA ILE A 101 -6.48 24.72 11.14
C ILE A 101 -5.55 25.32 12.20
N GLU A 102 -4.51 24.59 12.62
CA GLU A 102 -3.56 25.08 13.62
C GLU A 102 -2.88 26.39 13.18
N ALA A 103 -2.58 26.52 11.89
CA ALA A 103 -2.02 27.75 11.32
C ALA A 103 -3.03 28.89 11.29
N ASP A 104 -4.30 28.59 11.00
CA ASP A 104 -5.41 29.55 11.04
C ASP A 104 -5.66 30.08 12.46
N ASP A 105 -5.76 29.18 13.44
CA ASP A 105 -5.93 29.52 14.86
C ASP A 105 -4.81 30.44 15.38
N LYS A 106 -3.62 30.35 14.79
CA LYS A 106 -2.48 31.22 15.10
C LYS A 106 -2.42 32.50 14.27
N GLY A 107 -3.39 32.72 13.39
CA GLY A 107 -3.46 33.89 12.50
C GLY A 107 -2.37 33.90 11.42
N ILE A 108 -1.73 32.78 11.13
CA ILE A 108 -0.59 32.73 10.19
C ILE A 108 -1.05 33.06 8.76
N TRP A 109 -2.19 32.58 8.34
CA TRP A 109 -2.68 32.84 7.00
C TRP A 109 -2.99 34.32 6.78
N ASP A 110 -3.62 34.97 7.76
CA ASP A 110 -3.91 36.41 7.72
C ASP A 110 -2.62 37.25 7.77
N ASP A 111 -1.64 36.85 8.61
CA ASP A 111 -0.37 37.58 8.74
C ASP A 111 0.45 37.62 7.44
N PHE A 112 0.27 36.62 6.56
CA PHE A 112 0.97 36.52 5.29
C PHE A 112 0.06 36.73 4.06
N ASP A 113 -1.22 37.10 4.24
CA ASP A 113 -2.22 37.30 3.16
C ASP A 113 -2.39 36.08 2.25
N VAL A 114 -2.39 34.87 2.85
CA VAL A 114 -2.52 33.57 2.15
C VAL A 114 -3.94 33.06 2.26
N LYS A 115 -4.57 32.77 1.12
CA LYS A 115 -5.94 32.23 1.08
C LYS A 115 -5.94 30.71 1.25
N ILE A 116 -6.92 30.18 1.95
CA ILE A 116 -7.20 28.73 1.97
C ILE A 116 -8.13 28.42 0.80
N ILE A 117 -7.76 27.47 -0.05
CA ILE A 117 -8.53 27.09 -1.25
C ILE A 117 -8.93 25.63 -1.25
N GLY A 118 -9.98 25.30 -2.00
CA GLY A 118 -10.54 23.94 -2.09
C GLY A 118 -11.57 23.64 -1.00
N VAL A 119 -11.34 24.12 0.22
CA VAL A 119 -12.24 23.98 1.38
C VAL A 119 -12.01 25.16 2.32
N ASP A 120 -13.06 25.73 2.88
CA ASP A 120 -12.92 26.75 3.92
C ASP A 120 -12.78 26.14 5.33
N ILE A 121 -12.24 26.89 6.28
CA ILE A 121 -12.06 26.46 7.67
C ILE A 121 -13.39 26.10 8.33
N ASN A 122 -14.46 26.82 8.03
CA ASN A 122 -15.77 26.52 8.60
C ASN A 122 -16.29 25.15 8.11
N ALA A 123 -16.13 24.85 6.82
CA ALA A 123 -16.49 23.53 6.28
C ALA A 123 -15.67 22.41 6.96
N ILE A 124 -14.37 22.63 7.18
CA ILE A 124 -13.54 21.65 7.90
C ILE A 124 -14.06 21.47 9.33
N ASN A 125 -14.28 22.56 10.06
CA ASN A 125 -14.73 22.50 11.45
C ASN A 125 -16.10 21.83 11.59
N ILE A 126 -17.06 22.14 10.72
CA ILE A 126 -18.38 21.49 10.72
C ILE A 126 -18.26 19.99 10.49
N THR A 127 -17.41 19.57 9.59
CA THR A 127 -17.30 18.15 9.22
C THR A 127 -16.49 17.33 10.22
N GLU A 128 -15.52 17.95 10.90
CA GLU A 128 -14.69 17.31 11.92
C GLU A 128 -15.36 17.30 13.30
N ASP A 129 -16.17 18.34 13.62
CA ASP A 129 -16.94 18.38 14.85
C ASP A 129 -18.25 17.58 14.69
N ARG A 130 -18.31 16.44 15.34
CA ARG A 130 -19.45 15.51 15.21
C ARG A 130 -20.78 16.09 15.67
N GLU A 131 -20.77 16.99 16.66
CA GLU A 131 -22.01 17.63 17.16
C GLU A 131 -22.50 18.67 16.16
N GLN A 132 -21.61 19.50 15.65
CA GLN A 132 -21.95 20.47 14.61
C GLN A 132 -22.42 19.75 13.33
N PHE A 133 -21.70 18.74 12.89
CA PHE A 133 -22.09 17.92 11.74
C PHE A 133 -23.49 17.32 11.92
N ARG A 134 -23.73 16.66 13.06
CA ARG A 134 -25.04 16.09 13.36
C ARG A 134 -26.16 17.12 13.34
N ASN A 135 -25.97 18.27 13.99
CA ASN A 135 -26.97 19.32 14.05
C ASN A 135 -27.29 19.84 12.64
N LEU A 136 -26.27 20.09 11.83
CA LEU A 136 -26.44 20.47 10.43
C LEU A 136 -27.22 19.40 9.64
N MET A 137 -26.88 18.11 9.79
CA MET A 137 -27.59 17.03 9.08
C MET A 137 -29.07 16.97 9.48
N LEU A 138 -29.39 17.10 10.76
CA LEU A 138 -30.76 17.11 11.25
C LEU A 138 -31.55 18.34 10.73
N ASP A 139 -30.93 19.51 10.71
CA ASP A 139 -31.53 20.76 10.21
C ASP A 139 -31.90 20.66 8.72
N ILE A 140 -31.07 19.98 7.94
CA ILE A 140 -31.36 19.72 6.53
C ILE A 140 -32.18 18.43 6.30
N GLY A 141 -32.62 17.76 7.37
CA GLY A 141 -33.48 16.57 7.30
C GLY A 141 -32.78 15.31 6.80
N ILE A 142 -31.49 15.16 7.03
CA ILE A 142 -30.71 13.95 6.76
C ILE A 142 -30.72 13.07 8.01
N PRO A 143 -31.16 11.80 7.94
CA PRO A 143 -31.16 10.90 9.09
C PRO A 143 -29.75 10.58 9.58
N MET A 144 -29.57 10.67 10.90
CA MET A 144 -28.34 10.33 11.61
C MET A 144 -28.62 9.27 12.68
N ALA A 145 -27.62 8.45 13.00
CA ALA A 145 -27.73 7.55 14.13
C ALA A 145 -27.97 8.34 15.45
N PRO A 146 -28.78 7.86 16.39
CA PRO A 146 -28.90 8.47 17.70
C PRO A 146 -27.51 8.55 18.36
N GLN A 147 -27.10 9.76 18.72
CA GLN A 147 -25.82 10.03 19.37
C GLN A 147 -25.97 11.12 20.42
N ALA A 148 -25.13 11.08 21.45
CA ALA A 148 -25.07 12.11 22.48
C ALA A 148 -23.70 12.14 23.15
N THR A 149 -23.29 13.34 23.58
CA THR A 149 -22.02 13.55 24.26
C THR A 149 -22.17 13.40 25.77
N ALA A 150 -21.23 12.72 26.40
CA ALA A 150 -21.12 12.55 27.83
C ALA A 150 -19.76 13.05 28.35
N THR A 151 -19.79 14.00 29.29
CA THR A 151 -18.62 14.53 30.00
C THR A 151 -18.50 13.95 31.42
N SER A 152 -19.37 13.02 31.77
CA SER A 152 -19.35 12.32 33.05
C SER A 152 -19.96 10.93 32.94
N TYR A 153 -19.56 10.08 33.87
CA TYR A 153 -20.09 8.72 33.98
C TYR A 153 -21.62 8.68 34.12
N LEU A 154 -22.19 9.57 34.96
CA LEU A 154 -23.65 9.62 35.18
C LEU A 154 -24.41 9.95 33.91
N LYS A 155 -23.92 10.96 33.17
CA LYS A 155 -24.54 11.35 31.91
C LYS A 155 -24.43 10.25 30.86
N GLY A 156 -23.29 9.55 30.84
CA GLY A 156 -23.11 8.38 29.97
C GLY A 156 -24.12 7.27 30.24
N LYS A 157 -24.39 6.98 31.49
CA LYS A 157 -25.45 6.00 31.86
C LYS A 157 -26.86 6.41 31.44
N GLU A 158 -27.21 7.67 31.60
CA GLU A 158 -28.51 8.18 31.15
C GLU A 158 -28.67 8.00 29.64
N ILE A 159 -27.63 8.31 28.86
CA ILE A 159 -27.60 8.12 27.41
C ILE A 159 -27.74 6.65 27.06
N ALA A 160 -26.99 5.76 27.72
CA ALA A 160 -27.05 4.33 27.47
C ALA A 160 -28.43 3.74 27.74
N GLN A 161 -29.10 4.18 28.82
CA GLN A 161 -30.48 3.78 29.11
C GLN A 161 -31.47 4.24 28.05
N LYS A 162 -31.25 5.45 27.49
CA LYS A 162 -32.11 6.02 26.44
C LYS A 162 -31.93 5.32 25.10
N PHE A 163 -30.70 4.97 24.72
CA PHE A 163 -30.40 4.40 23.39
C PHE A 163 -30.50 2.86 23.39
N GLY A 164 -30.32 2.20 24.52
CA GLY A 164 -30.23 0.75 24.62
C GLY A 164 -28.97 0.20 23.89
N PHE A 165 -28.58 -1.01 24.26
CA PHE A 165 -27.44 -1.69 23.64
C PHE A 165 -27.83 -2.35 22.30
N PRO A 166 -26.85 -2.57 21.39
CA PRO A 166 -25.44 -2.21 21.49
C PRO A 166 -25.17 -0.71 21.24
N LEU A 167 -24.04 -0.22 21.77
CA LEU A 167 -23.58 1.16 21.68
C LEU A 167 -22.15 1.22 21.16
N VAL A 168 -21.75 2.37 20.64
CA VAL A 168 -20.36 2.72 20.37
C VAL A 168 -19.97 3.87 21.29
N ILE A 169 -18.87 3.73 22.02
CA ILE A 169 -18.26 4.82 22.79
C ILE A 169 -17.02 5.27 22.03
N ARG A 170 -16.87 6.58 21.82
CA ARG A 170 -15.72 7.18 21.15
C ARG A 170 -15.19 8.31 22.00
N ALA A 171 -13.91 8.30 22.32
CA ALA A 171 -13.26 9.43 22.99
C ALA A 171 -13.18 10.60 22.02
N SER A 172 -13.64 11.78 22.47
CA SER A 172 -13.60 13.02 21.69
C SER A 172 -12.15 13.50 21.51
N PHE A 173 -11.85 14.13 20.36
CA PHE A 173 -10.53 14.68 20.01
C PHE A 173 -9.39 13.66 19.99
N THR A 174 -9.69 12.44 19.56
CA THR A 174 -8.67 11.38 19.33
C THR A 174 -8.56 11.04 17.84
N LEU A 175 -7.32 10.77 17.38
CA LEU A 175 -7.05 10.45 15.98
C LEU A 175 -7.29 8.96 15.66
N GLY A 176 -7.85 8.69 14.47
CA GLY A 176 -7.91 7.35 13.88
C GLY A 176 -8.70 6.33 14.71
N GLY A 177 -9.77 6.75 15.39
CA GLY A 177 -10.62 5.86 16.20
C GLY A 177 -9.97 5.39 17.51
N THR A 178 -8.92 6.04 17.97
CA THR A 178 -8.29 5.72 19.27
C THR A 178 -9.29 5.88 20.41
N GLY A 179 -9.43 4.87 21.25
CA GLY A 179 -10.39 4.85 22.36
C GLY A 179 -11.83 4.53 21.95
N ALA A 180 -12.10 4.25 20.66
CA ALA A 180 -13.41 3.78 20.23
C ALA A 180 -13.63 2.33 20.67
N SER A 181 -14.80 2.04 21.21
CA SER A 181 -15.15 0.72 21.71
C SER A 181 -16.61 0.39 21.44
N PHE A 182 -16.88 -0.87 21.02
CA PHE A 182 -18.23 -1.41 21.00
C PHE A 182 -18.61 -1.89 22.40
N VAL A 183 -19.84 -1.57 22.79
CA VAL A 183 -20.47 -2.06 24.01
C VAL A 183 -21.67 -2.89 23.61
N TYR A 184 -21.54 -4.19 23.63
CA TYR A 184 -22.62 -5.12 23.24
C TYR A 184 -23.66 -5.28 24.35
N GLU A 185 -23.21 -5.31 25.60
CA GLU A 185 -24.03 -5.58 26.78
C GLU A 185 -23.73 -4.57 27.90
N GLU A 186 -24.72 -4.35 28.75
CA GLU A 186 -24.62 -3.40 29.86
C GLU A 186 -23.45 -3.69 30.84
N LYS A 187 -23.09 -4.97 30.99
CA LYS A 187 -22.00 -5.38 31.91
C LYS A 187 -20.63 -4.78 31.57
N ASP A 188 -20.37 -4.52 30.26
CA ASP A 188 -19.09 -4.01 29.77
C ASP A 188 -19.08 -2.47 29.68
N PHE A 189 -20.25 -1.84 29.86
CA PHE A 189 -20.40 -0.41 29.61
C PHE A 189 -19.58 0.47 30.56
N ASP A 190 -19.60 0.14 31.84
CA ASP A 190 -18.97 0.95 32.89
C ASP A 190 -17.45 1.05 32.72
N GLU A 191 -16.80 -0.06 32.41
CA GLU A 191 -15.35 -0.10 32.13
C GLU A 191 -15.00 0.69 30.87
N LEU A 192 -15.73 0.43 29.78
CA LEU A 192 -15.46 1.05 28.48
C LEU A 192 -15.77 2.54 28.47
N LEU A 193 -16.81 3.00 29.18
CA LEU A 193 -17.12 4.42 29.36
C LEU A 193 -16.00 5.14 30.13
N THR A 194 -15.58 4.56 31.27
CA THR A 194 -14.50 5.13 32.07
C THR A 194 -13.21 5.26 31.25
N ARG A 195 -12.83 4.21 30.57
CA ARG A 195 -11.65 4.21 29.69
C ARG A 195 -11.77 5.27 28.56
N GLY A 196 -12.95 5.41 27.96
CA GLY A 196 -13.21 6.42 26.94
C GLY A 196 -13.02 7.84 27.48
N LEU A 197 -13.60 8.14 28.64
CA LEU A 197 -13.46 9.45 29.30
C LEU A 197 -11.99 9.75 29.67
N GLU A 198 -11.23 8.77 30.13
CA GLU A 198 -9.83 8.92 30.47
C GLU A 198 -8.95 9.08 29.23
N THR A 199 -9.32 8.50 28.09
CA THR A 199 -8.55 8.58 26.84
C THR A 199 -8.73 9.94 26.17
N SER A 200 -9.88 10.61 26.38
CA SER A 200 -10.13 11.94 25.81
C SER A 200 -9.34 13.02 26.54
N PRO A 201 -8.60 13.90 25.81
CA PRO A 201 -7.88 15.03 26.42
C PRO A 201 -8.76 15.99 27.22
N ILE A 202 -10.06 16.05 26.90
CA ILE A 202 -11.04 16.93 27.52
C ILE A 202 -12.08 16.20 28.37
N HIS A 203 -11.82 14.90 28.68
CA HIS A 203 -12.72 14.03 29.43
C HIS A 203 -14.16 13.97 28.87
N GLU A 204 -14.26 13.86 27.57
CA GLU A 204 -15.52 13.79 26.84
C GLU A 204 -15.58 12.55 25.96
N VAL A 205 -16.71 11.89 25.91
CA VAL A 205 -16.99 10.79 24.98
C VAL A 205 -18.29 11.04 24.24
N MET A 206 -18.32 10.61 23.00
CA MET A 206 -19.53 10.44 22.24
C MET A 206 -20.06 9.02 22.37
N ILE A 207 -21.34 8.86 22.60
CA ILE A 207 -22.04 7.59 22.69
C ILE A 207 -23.04 7.54 21.53
N ASP A 208 -22.83 6.59 20.61
CA ASP A 208 -23.67 6.38 19.44
C ASP A 208 -24.46 5.09 19.57
N LYS A 209 -25.67 5.04 19.03
CA LYS A 209 -26.36 3.79 18.79
C LYS A 209 -25.60 2.99 17.74
N ALA A 210 -25.17 1.78 18.06
CA ALA A 210 -24.44 0.94 17.12
C ALA A 210 -25.37 0.36 16.03
N LEU A 211 -24.96 0.52 14.77
CA LEU A 211 -25.65 0.01 13.58
C LEU A 211 -25.07 -1.35 13.15
N ILE A 212 -24.96 -2.30 14.10
CA ILE A 212 -24.34 -3.59 13.83
C ILE A 212 -25.18 -4.37 12.80
N GLY A 213 -24.51 -4.90 11.77
CA GLY A 213 -25.17 -5.68 10.71
C GLY A 213 -25.86 -4.85 9.64
N TRP A 214 -25.82 -3.51 9.74
CA TRP A 214 -26.20 -2.65 8.63
C TRP A 214 -25.17 -2.74 7.50
N LYS A 215 -25.60 -2.52 6.26
CA LYS A 215 -24.71 -2.42 5.11
C LYS A 215 -24.05 -1.06 5.09
N GLU A 216 -22.81 -0.98 4.62
CA GLU A 216 -22.06 0.26 4.54
C GLU A 216 -21.71 0.60 3.10
N TYR A 217 -21.98 1.85 2.72
CA TYR A 217 -21.73 2.38 1.39
C TYR A 217 -21.00 3.69 1.45
N GLU A 218 -20.20 3.95 0.41
CA GLU A 218 -19.51 5.22 0.22
C GLU A 218 -19.82 5.78 -1.16
N LEU A 219 -19.93 7.09 -1.25
CA LEU A 219 -19.98 7.81 -2.52
C LEU A 219 -18.77 8.75 -2.60
N GLU A 220 -18.04 8.67 -3.70
CA GLU A 220 -17.00 9.64 -4.05
C GLU A 220 -17.58 10.69 -4.99
N LEU A 221 -17.44 11.97 -4.63
CA LEU A 221 -18.06 13.09 -5.33
C LEU A 221 -17.05 14.20 -5.58
N LEU A 222 -17.36 15.01 -6.61
CA LEU A 222 -16.71 16.30 -6.83
C LEU A 222 -17.77 17.41 -6.88
N ARG A 223 -17.43 18.57 -6.34
CA ARG A 223 -18.22 19.79 -6.45
C ARG A 223 -17.33 20.93 -6.92
N ASP A 224 -17.83 21.77 -7.82
CA ASP A 224 -17.19 23.01 -8.24
C ASP A 224 -17.79 24.25 -7.54
N ALA A 225 -17.19 25.42 -7.80
CA ALA A 225 -17.64 26.68 -7.20
C ALA A 225 -19.00 27.16 -7.74
N ASN A 226 -19.46 26.64 -8.87
CA ASN A 226 -20.78 26.91 -9.45
C ASN A 226 -21.88 25.95 -8.97
N ASP A 227 -21.57 25.13 -7.95
CA ASP A 227 -22.49 24.16 -7.37
C ASP A 227 -22.85 22.99 -8.32
N ASN A 228 -22.04 22.74 -9.34
CA ASN A 228 -22.17 21.48 -10.08
C ASN A 228 -21.58 20.35 -9.24
N VAL A 229 -22.29 19.22 -9.17
CA VAL A 229 -21.87 18.04 -8.43
C VAL A 229 -21.89 16.83 -9.34
N VAL A 230 -20.86 16.01 -9.28
CA VAL A 230 -20.75 14.75 -10.00
C VAL A 230 -20.39 13.61 -9.03
N ILE A 231 -21.08 12.48 -9.16
CA ILE A 231 -20.77 11.27 -8.40
C ILE A 231 -19.87 10.38 -9.24
N ILE A 232 -18.66 10.14 -8.72
CA ILE A 232 -17.62 9.42 -9.47
C ILE A 232 -17.78 7.92 -9.30
N CYS A 233 -18.06 7.47 -8.08
CA CYS A 233 -18.11 6.05 -7.78
C CYS A 233 -19.00 5.75 -6.58
N SER A 234 -19.78 4.68 -6.66
CA SER A 234 -20.41 4.04 -5.52
C SER A 234 -19.56 2.85 -5.07
N ILE A 235 -19.30 2.77 -3.78
CA ILE A 235 -18.48 1.73 -3.16
C ILE A 235 -19.32 1.03 -2.10
N GLU A 236 -19.26 -0.29 -2.06
CA GLU A 236 -19.94 -1.11 -1.05
C GLU A 236 -18.91 -1.88 -0.22
N ASN A 237 -19.05 -1.85 1.09
CA ASN A 237 -18.29 -2.71 1.98
C ASN A 237 -18.97 -4.09 2.07
N MET A 238 -18.25 -5.15 1.72
CA MET A 238 -18.74 -6.53 1.88
C MET A 238 -18.93 -6.88 3.36
N ASP A 239 -18.06 -6.36 4.23
CA ASP A 239 -18.20 -6.48 5.68
C ASP A 239 -19.27 -5.49 6.17
N PRO A 240 -20.16 -5.93 7.10
CA PRO A 240 -21.19 -5.04 7.64
C PRO A 240 -20.59 -3.96 8.56
N MET A 241 -21.40 -2.93 8.86
CA MET A 241 -21.07 -1.89 9.84
C MET A 241 -20.47 -2.47 11.12
N GLY A 242 -19.39 -1.86 11.58
CA GLY A 242 -18.63 -2.27 12.75
C GLY A 242 -17.17 -2.58 12.48
N ILE A 243 -16.78 -2.66 11.22
CA ILE A 243 -15.40 -2.74 10.76
C ILE A 243 -15.07 -1.43 10.07
N HIS A 244 -13.90 -0.86 10.35
CA HIS A 244 -13.44 0.35 9.68
C HIS A 244 -13.36 0.13 8.17
N THR A 245 -13.81 1.09 7.35
CA THR A 245 -13.84 0.99 5.88
C THR A 245 -12.48 0.61 5.28
N GLY A 246 -11.38 1.15 5.85
CA GLY A 246 -10.02 0.81 5.46
C GLY A 246 -9.63 -0.66 5.74
N ASP A 247 -10.33 -1.36 6.61
CA ASP A 247 -10.13 -2.77 6.94
C ASP A 247 -11.18 -3.69 6.29
N SER A 248 -12.19 -3.12 5.60
CA SER A 248 -13.23 -3.88 4.91
C SER A 248 -12.81 -4.29 3.51
N ILE A 249 -13.32 -5.44 3.06
CA ILE A 249 -13.31 -5.80 1.64
C ILE A 249 -14.35 -4.92 0.97
N THR A 250 -13.94 -4.17 -0.05
CA THR A 250 -14.82 -3.24 -0.76
C THR A 250 -15.03 -3.63 -2.20
N VAL A 251 -16.20 -3.33 -2.73
CA VAL A 251 -16.61 -3.63 -4.10
C VAL A 251 -17.10 -2.36 -4.77
N ALA A 252 -16.72 -2.15 -6.00
CA ALA A 252 -17.21 -1.06 -6.83
C ALA A 252 -17.56 -1.59 -8.25
N PRO A 253 -18.68 -1.13 -8.84
CA PRO A 253 -19.74 -0.35 -8.20
C PRO A 253 -20.47 -1.14 -7.10
N ALA A 254 -21.29 -0.48 -6.29
CA ALA A 254 -22.12 -1.15 -5.28
C ALA A 254 -23.02 -2.23 -5.94
N MET A 255 -22.99 -3.46 -5.42
CA MET A 255 -23.60 -4.63 -6.03
C MET A 255 -24.97 -4.99 -5.45
N THR A 256 -25.22 -4.65 -4.17
CA THR A 256 -26.45 -5.05 -3.48
C THR A 256 -27.39 -3.87 -3.19
N LEU A 257 -27.07 -2.69 -3.72
CA LEU A 257 -27.88 -1.48 -3.55
C LEU A 257 -29.00 -1.43 -4.60
N SER A 258 -30.24 -1.24 -4.18
CA SER A 258 -31.32 -1.01 -5.12
C SER A 258 -31.20 0.36 -5.79
N ASP A 259 -31.67 0.49 -7.03
CA ASP A 259 -31.62 1.78 -7.75
C ASP A 259 -32.38 2.88 -6.98
N THR A 260 -33.53 2.58 -6.42
CA THR A 260 -34.29 3.53 -5.62
C THR A 260 -33.51 4.03 -4.41
N THR A 261 -32.81 3.15 -3.71
CA THR A 261 -32.01 3.50 -2.54
C THR A 261 -30.76 4.26 -2.97
N TYR A 262 -30.14 3.87 -4.07
CA TYR A 262 -29.03 4.59 -4.66
C TYR A 262 -29.38 6.04 -5.00
N GLN A 263 -30.52 6.28 -5.67
CA GLN A 263 -30.96 7.64 -6.01
C GLN A 263 -31.23 8.49 -4.75
N LYS A 264 -31.87 7.91 -3.72
CA LYS A 264 -32.04 8.60 -2.43
C LYS A 264 -30.71 8.96 -1.79
N MET A 265 -29.76 8.03 -1.82
CA MET A 265 -28.41 8.22 -1.27
C MET A 265 -27.65 9.34 -2.01
N ARG A 266 -27.76 9.38 -3.36
CA ARG A 266 -27.24 10.46 -4.19
C ARG A 266 -27.79 11.82 -3.77
N ASP A 267 -29.12 11.93 -3.67
CA ASP A 267 -29.79 13.16 -3.27
C ASP A 267 -29.34 13.62 -1.88
N MET A 268 -29.20 12.68 -0.94
CA MET A 268 -28.68 12.97 0.39
C MET A 268 -27.23 13.46 0.34
N ALA A 269 -26.34 12.79 -0.39
CA ALA A 269 -24.94 13.17 -0.51
C ALA A 269 -24.77 14.58 -1.10
N ILE A 270 -25.50 14.88 -2.18
CA ILE A 270 -25.51 16.22 -2.80
C ILE A 270 -25.99 17.27 -1.80
N LYS A 271 -27.06 16.99 -1.07
CA LYS A 271 -27.61 17.90 -0.05
C LYS A 271 -26.64 18.12 1.10
N MET A 272 -25.97 17.07 1.57
CA MET A 272 -24.93 17.17 2.59
C MET A 272 -23.78 18.04 2.11
N MET A 273 -23.24 17.76 0.93
CA MET A 273 -22.11 18.50 0.35
C MET A 273 -22.42 19.99 0.17
N ARG A 274 -23.66 20.34 -0.23
CA ARG A 274 -24.11 21.74 -0.38
C ARG A 274 -24.24 22.47 0.96
N SER A 275 -24.47 21.75 2.04
CA SER A 275 -24.73 22.34 3.36
C SER A 275 -23.49 22.66 4.17
N ILE A 276 -22.33 22.08 3.83
CA ILE A 276 -21.09 22.22 4.64
C ILE A 276 -20.35 23.55 4.42
N GLY A 277 -20.77 24.38 3.49
CA GLY A 277 -20.16 25.69 3.23
C GLY A 277 -19.46 25.79 1.88
N ASP A 278 -18.47 26.68 1.78
CA ASP A 278 -17.69 26.89 0.58
C ASP A 278 -16.69 25.75 0.39
N PHE A 279 -16.95 24.97 -0.64
CA PHE A 279 -16.17 23.80 -0.96
C PHE A 279 -16.12 23.60 -2.49
N ALA A 280 -14.90 23.46 -3.03
CA ALA A 280 -14.67 23.13 -4.42
C ALA A 280 -13.55 22.06 -4.52
N GLY A 281 -13.93 20.81 -4.73
CA GLY A 281 -12.98 19.70 -4.72
C GLY A 281 -13.61 18.33 -4.58
N GLY A 282 -12.82 17.36 -4.14
CA GLY A 282 -13.23 15.97 -3.91
C GLY A 282 -13.78 15.75 -2.49
N CYS A 283 -14.75 14.88 -2.38
CA CYS A 283 -15.43 14.59 -1.13
C CYS A 283 -15.85 13.11 -1.07
N ASN A 284 -15.70 12.50 0.10
CA ASN A 284 -16.22 11.18 0.41
C ASN A 284 -17.41 11.30 1.37
N VAL A 285 -18.50 10.62 1.08
CA VAL A 285 -19.70 10.55 1.95
C VAL A 285 -19.99 9.09 2.27
N GLN A 286 -20.18 8.78 3.55
CA GLN A 286 -20.43 7.42 4.03
C GLN A 286 -21.85 7.28 4.57
N PHE A 287 -22.48 6.16 4.21
CA PHE A 287 -23.85 5.83 4.58
C PHE A 287 -23.95 4.42 5.16
N ALA A 288 -24.87 4.25 6.10
CA ALA A 288 -25.35 2.95 6.52
C ALA A 288 -26.77 2.72 5.97
N VAL A 289 -27.04 1.52 5.46
CA VAL A 289 -28.36 1.12 4.97
C VAL A 289 -28.84 -0.09 5.76
N SER A 290 -30.09 -0.05 6.24
CA SER A 290 -30.62 -1.17 6.99
C SER A 290 -30.71 -2.43 6.11
N PRO A 291 -30.45 -3.63 6.66
CA PRO A 291 -30.50 -4.87 5.89
C PRO A 291 -31.92 -5.41 5.66
N ASP A 292 -32.94 -4.69 6.18
CA ASP A 292 -34.34 -5.05 6.02
C ASP A 292 -34.93 -4.46 4.72
N ASP A 293 -36.16 -4.89 4.39
CA ASP A 293 -36.86 -4.49 3.16
C ASP A 293 -37.16 -2.97 3.11
N LYS A 294 -37.00 -2.23 4.20
CA LYS A 294 -37.22 -0.77 4.23
C LYS A 294 -36.07 0.01 3.65
N GLU A 295 -34.85 -0.56 3.71
CA GLU A 295 -33.61 0.09 3.29
C GLU A 295 -33.50 1.52 3.84
N ASP A 296 -33.71 1.68 5.17
CA ASP A 296 -33.54 2.97 5.83
C ASP A 296 -32.08 3.42 5.70
N ILE A 297 -31.86 4.67 5.26
CA ILE A 297 -30.53 5.23 5.03
C ILE A 297 -30.16 6.16 6.18
N ILE A 298 -28.97 6.01 6.71
CA ILE A 298 -28.38 6.88 7.74
C ILE A 298 -27.04 7.41 7.24
N ALA A 299 -26.82 8.73 7.31
CA ALA A 299 -25.52 9.31 7.04
C ALA A 299 -24.57 9.08 8.22
N ILE A 300 -23.33 8.73 7.91
CA ILE A 300 -22.29 8.45 8.91
C ILE A 300 -21.32 9.62 9.03
N GLU A 301 -20.71 10.02 7.92
CA GLU A 301 -19.73 11.10 7.88
C GLU A 301 -19.58 11.66 6.46
N ILE A 302 -18.98 12.83 6.38
CA ILE A 302 -18.53 13.45 5.16
C ILE A 302 -17.09 13.93 5.34
N ASN A 303 -16.25 13.67 4.36
CA ASN A 303 -14.85 14.07 4.37
C ASN A 303 -14.61 15.05 3.20
N PRO A 304 -14.52 16.39 3.43
CA PRO A 304 -14.39 17.39 2.38
C PRO A 304 -12.93 17.50 1.89
N ARG A 305 -12.37 16.41 1.51
CA ARG A 305 -10.99 16.25 1.02
C ARG A 305 -10.86 14.98 0.20
N VAL A 306 -9.80 14.89 -0.56
CA VAL A 306 -9.39 13.60 -1.15
C VAL A 306 -9.15 12.60 -0.04
N SER A 307 -9.69 11.41 -0.19
CA SER A 307 -9.68 10.34 0.80
C SER A 307 -8.94 9.12 0.25
N ARG A 308 -8.82 8.09 1.08
CA ARG A 308 -8.29 6.78 0.66
C ARG A 308 -9.17 6.16 -0.42
N SER A 309 -10.48 6.19 -0.24
CA SER A 309 -11.43 5.71 -1.24
C SER A 309 -11.42 6.54 -2.53
N SER A 310 -10.98 7.80 -2.50
CA SER A 310 -10.77 8.59 -3.72
C SER A 310 -9.66 8.04 -4.61
N ALA A 311 -8.56 7.53 -4.01
CA ALA A 311 -7.51 6.85 -4.77
C ALA A 311 -8.06 5.56 -5.41
N LEU A 312 -8.76 4.74 -4.61
CA LEU A 312 -9.44 3.53 -5.11
C LEU A 312 -10.42 3.88 -6.25
N ALA A 313 -11.31 4.85 -6.05
CA ALA A 313 -12.31 5.27 -7.03
C ALA A 313 -11.67 5.78 -8.32
N SER A 314 -10.56 6.54 -8.23
CA SER A 314 -9.81 6.98 -9.40
C SER A 314 -9.26 5.80 -10.21
N LYS A 315 -8.68 4.81 -9.55
CA LYS A 315 -8.16 3.61 -10.22
C LYS A 315 -9.30 2.70 -10.72
N ALA A 316 -10.40 2.62 -9.96
CA ALA A 316 -11.56 1.83 -10.33
C ALA A 316 -12.27 2.38 -11.58
N THR A 317 -12.37 3.70 -11.70
CA THR A 317 -13.11 4.35 -12.78
C THR A 317 -12.24 4.89 -13.91
N GLY A 318 -10.92 5.03 -13.67
CA GLY A 318 -10.04 5.79 -14.56
C GLY A 318 -10.20 7.31 -14.47
N TYR A 319 -11.18 7.80 -13.68
CA TYR A 319 -11.42 9.23 -13.52
C TYR A 319 -10.43 9.86 -12.51
N PRO A 320 -9.63 10.86 -12.89
CA PRO A 320 -8.53 11.38 -12.06
C PRO A 320 -9.03 12.37 -11.00
N ILE A 321 -9.64 11.87 -9.93
CA ILE A 321 -10.29 12.69 -8.89
C ILE A 321 -9.35 13.77 -8.34
N ALA A 322 -8.14 13.42 -7.94
CA ALA A 322 -7.21 14.37 -7.31
C ALA A 322 -6.78 15.48 -8.28
N LYS A 323 -6.54 15.13 -9.55
CA LYS A 323 -6.19 16.08 -10.62
C LYS A 323 -7.32 17.07 -10.86
N ILE A 324 -8.55 16.57 -10.96
CA ILE A 324 -9.73 17.41 -11.15
C ILE A 324 -9.98 18.27 -9.91
N ALA A 325 -9.92 17.69 -8.71
CA ALA A 325 -10.11 18.43 -7.45
C ALA A 325 -9.12 19.61 -7.31
N ALA A 326 -7.86 19.44 -7.70
CA ALA A 326 -6.87 20.52 -7.70
C ALA A 326 -7.26 21.63 -8.68
N LYS A 327 -7.79 21.30 -9.87
CA LYS A 327 -8.27 22.30 -10.84
C LYS A 327 -9.51 23.03 -10.34
N LEU A 328 -10.44 22.34 -9.67
CA LEU A 328 -11.61 22.97 -9.06
C LEU A 328 -11.19 23.96 -7.98
N ALA A 329 -10.20 23.62 -7.17
CA ALA A 329 -9.68 24.49 -6.11
C ALA A 329 -9.09 25.81 -6.63
N ILE A 330 -8.59 25.85 -7.87
CA ILE A 330 -8.09 27.07 -8.51
C ILE A 330 -9.12 27.78 -9.40
N GLY A 331 -10.40 27.38 -9.32
CA GLY A 331 -11.54 28.11 -9.90
C GLY A 331 -12.08 27.57 -11.23
N TYR A 332 -11.61 26.41 -11.71
CA TYR A 332 -12.28 25.73 -12.82
C TYR A 332 -13.64 25.17 -12.40
N ASN A 333 -14.54 25.02 -13.37
CA ASN A 333 -15.80 24.33 -13.20
C ASN A 333 -15.77 22.97 -13.91
N LEU A 334 -16.58 22.02 -13.45
CA LEU A 334 -16.63 20.65 -13.98
C LEU A 334 -17.03 20.60 -15.47
N ASP A 335 -17.86 21.51 -15.93
CA ASP A 335 -18.29 21.60 -17.33
C ASP A 335 -17.23 22.23 -18.26
N GLU A 336 -16.27 22.97 -17.69
CA GLU A 336 -15.14 23.56 -18.41
C GLU A 336 -13.97 22.58 -18.59
N LEU A 337 -13.88 21.56 -17.72
CA LEU A 337 -12.81 20.57 -17.75
C LEU A 337 -13.17 19.41 -18.67
N GLN A 338 -12.22 19.01 -19.53
CA GLN A 338 -12.38 17.86 -20.40
C GLN A 338 -12.11 16.56 -19.63
N ASN A 339 -12.95 15.56 -19.82
CA ASN A 339 -12.67 14.22 -19.36
C ASN A 339 -11.48 13.64 -20.11
N GLN A 340 -10.42 13.29 -19.40
CA GLN A 340 -9.15 12.86 -20.01
C GLN A 340 -9.22 11.47 -20.65
N ILE A 341 -10.18 10.66 -20.27
CA ILE A 341 -10.36 9.30 -20.80
C ILE A 341 -11.12 9.33 -22.12
N THR A 342 -12.27 9.97 -22.13
CA THR A 342 -13.10 10.04 -23.36
C THR A 342 -12.65 11.12 -24.35
N LYS A 343 -12.04 12.20 -23.85
CA LYS A 343 -11.64 13.40 -24.61
C LYS A 343 -12.77 14.06 -25.38
N SER A 344 -14.00 13.57 -25.23
CA SER A 344 -15.21 14.05 -25.93
C SER A 344 -16.30 14.52 -24.98
N THR A 345 -16.21 14.16 -23.70
CA THR A 345 -17.15 14.58 -22.64
C THR A 345 -16.46 15.56 -21.67
N SER A 346 -17.25 16.30 -20.87
CA SER A 346 -16.73 17.10 -19.78
C SER A 346 -16.46 16.24 -18.52
N ALA A 347 -15.75 16.81 -17.56
CA ALA A 347 -15.54 16.19 -16.24
C ALA A 347 -16.84 16.03 -15.44
N LEU A 348 -17.93 16.68 -15.85
CA LEU A 348 -19.26 16.53 -15.27
C LEU A 348 -19.95 15.22 -15.67
N PHE A 349 -19.40 14.46 -16.64
CA PHE A 349 -19.93 13.17 -17.05
C PHE A 349 -19.66 12.11 -15.96
N GLU A 350 -20.69 11.53 -15.39
CA GLU A 350 -20.59 10.51 -14.34
C GLU A 350 -20.04 9.20 -14.90
N PRO A 351 -19.04 8.59 -14.27
CA PRO A 351 -18.55 7.29 -14.67
C PRO A 351 -19.60 6.20 -14.60
N THR A 352 -19.60 5.33 -15.59
CA THR A 352 -20.41 4.11 -15.65
C THR A 352 -19.48 2.92 -15.89
N LEU A 353 -19.58 1.88 -15.06
CA LEU A 353 -18.70 0.72 -15.10
C LEU A 353 -19.44 -0.52 -15.57
N ASP A 354 -18.85 -1.26 -16.51
CA ASP A 354 -19.33 -2.57 -16.99
C ASP A 354 -18.41 -3.72 -16.51
N TYR A 355 -17.54 -3.44 -15.55
CA TYR A 355 -16.66 -4.38 -14.85
C TYR A 355 -16.80 -4.21 -13.33
N VAL A 356 -16.26 -5.15 -12.59
CA VAL A 356 -16.31 -5.17 -11.13
C VAL A 356 -14.91 -5.04 -10.55
N ILE A 357 -14.81 -4.24 -9.51
CA ILE A 357 -13.60 -4.04 -8.73
C ILE A 357 -13.80 -4.66 -7.34
N VAL A 358 -12.80 -5.40 -6.88
CA VAL A 358 -12.71 -5.85 -5.48
C VAL A 358 -11.39 -5.38 -4.88
N LYS A 359 -11.48 -4.63 -3.78
CA LYS A 359 -10.33 -4.24 -2.97
C LYS A 359 -10.26 -5.11 -1.72
N ILE A 360 -9.08 -5.63 -1.40
CA ILE A 360 -8.83 -6.35 -0.15
C ILE A 360 -7.68 -5.65 0.59
N PRO A 361 -7.88 -5.29 1.87
CA PRO A 361 -6.82 -4.73 2.70
C PRO A 361 -5.68 -5.73 2.95
N ARG A 362 -4.47 -5.21 3.17
CA ARG A 362 -3.28 -6.00 3.51
C ARG A 362 -2.84 -5.69 4.94
N TRP A 363 -2.87 -6.68 5.79
CA TRP A 363 -2.46 -6.58 7.21
C TRP A 363 -1.10 -7.23 7.45
N ASN A 364 -0.42 -6.80 8.52
CA ASN A 364 0.83 -7.38 8.99
C ASN A 364 0.76 -7.79 10.46
N PHE A 365 -0.32 -8.49 10.84
CA PHE A 365 -0.44 -9.04 12.19
C PHE A 365 0.67 -10.03 12.57
N ASP A 366 1.32 -10.62 11.58
CA ASP A 366 2.50 -11.46 11.73
C ASP A 366 3.71 -10.72 12.32
N LYS A 367 3.79 -9.41 12.11
CA LYS A 367 4.85 -8.53 12.62
C LYS A 367 4.59 -8.03 14.06
N PHE A 368 3.36 -8.15 14.53
CA PHE A 368 2.94 -7.67 15.84
C PHE A 368 2.46 -8.84 16.70
N GLU A 369 3.41 -9.60 17.24
CA GLU A 369 3.12 -10.74 18.10
C GLU A 369 2.30 -10.33 19.32
N GLY A 370 1.24 -11.09 19.64
CA GLY A 370 0.30 -10.78 20.73
C GLY A 370 -0.74 -9.71 20.38
N SER A 371 -0.74 -9.17 19.14
CA SER A 371 -1.77 -8.23 18.73
C SER A 371 -3.16 -8.85 18.63
N ASP A 372 -4.17 -8.06 18.98
CA ASP A 372 -5.56 -8.42 18.69
C ASP A 372 -5.82 -8.36 17.17
N ARG A 373 -6.06 -9.54 16.58
CA ARG A 373 -6.28 -9.70 15.13
C ARG A 373 -7.73 -9.48 14.71
N ARG A 374 -8.63 -9.15 15.65
CA ARG A 374 -10.01 -8.82 15.34
C ARG A 374 -10.07 -7.47 14.65
N LEU A 375 -10.82 -7.39 13.56
CA LEU A 375 -11.13 -6.14 12.89
C LEU A 375 -12.25 -5.41 13.64
N GLY A 376 -12.25 -4.09 13.59
CA GLY A 376 -13.21 -3.27 14.32
C GLY A 376 -13.16 -1.81 13.86
N LEU A 377 -13.56 -0.89 14.74
CA LEU A 377 -13.66 0.54 14.41
C LEU A 377 -12.31 1.22 14.13
N GLN A 378 -11.22 0.62 14.58
CA GLN A 378 -9.89 1.15 14.37
C GLN A 378 -9.21 0.42 13.21
N MET A 379 -8.73 1.18 12.23
CA MET A 379 -7.99 0.65 11.10
C MET A 379 -6.67 0.00 11.53
N LYS A 380 -6.38 -1.18 10.97
CA LYS A 380 -5.16 -1.97 11.23
C LYS A 380 -4.42 -2.37 9.95
N ALA A 381 -5.03 -2.19 8.78
CA ALA A 381 -4.39 -2.49 7.50
C ALA A 381 -3.24 -1.52 7.21
N VAL A 382 -2.18 -2.04 6.58
CA VAL A 382 -0.97 -1.29 6.19
C VAL A 382 -1.03 -0.86 4.73
N GLY A 383 -1.71 -1.61 3.90
CA GLY A 383 -1.89 -1.36 2.48
C GLY A 383 -3.10 -2.11 1.95
N GLU A 384 -3.26 -2.12 0.64
CA GLU A 384 -4.37 -2.79 -0.02
C GLU A 384 -4.00 -3.30 -1.42
N VAL A 385 -4.83 -4.16 -1.95
CA VAL A 385 -4.78 -4.64 -3.34
C VAL A 385 -6.13 -4.45 -3.99
N MET A 386 -6.13 -4.34 -5.32
CA MET A 386 -7.35 -4.25 -6.10
C MET A 386 -7.30 -5.28 -7.25
N GLY A 387 -8.40 -5.96 -7.46
CA GLY A 387 -8.63 -6.81 -8.62
C GLY A 387 -9.75 -6.24 -9.49
N ILE A 388 -9.58 -6.26 -10.79
CA ILE A 388 -10.57 -5.84 -11.77
C ILE A 388 -10.98 -7.06 -12.62
N GLY A 389 -12.27 -7.29 -12.80
CA GLY A 389 -12.78 -8.43 -13.57
C GLY A 389 -14.17 -8.16 -14.14
N ARG A 390 -14.65 -9.02 -15.04
CA ARG A 390 -16.01 -8.95 -15.58
C ARG A 390 -17.07 -9.47 -14.61
N SER A 391 -16.65 -10.10 -13.53
CA SER A 391 -17.50 -10.60 -12.45
C SER A 391 -16.85 -10.37 -11.09
N PHE A 392 -17.69 -10.36 -10.04
CA PHE A 392 -17.22 -10.28 -8.66
C PHE A 392 -16.24 -11.42 -8.33
N GLN A 393 -16.53 -12.65 -8.78
CA GLN A 393 -15.69 -13.82 -8.53
C GLN A 393 -14.30 -13.65 -9.16
N GLU A 394 -14.23 -13.18 -10.42
CA GLU A 394 -12.95 -12.92 -11.09
C GLU A 394 -12.15 -11.85 -10.37
N ALA A 395 -12.77 -10.71 -10.05
CA ALA A 395 -12.13 -9.62 -9.33
C ALA A 395 -11.64 -10.06 -7.93
N LEU A 396 -12.44 -10.86 -7.21
CA LEU A 396 -12.09 -11.41 -5.90
C LEU A 396 -10.88 -12.35 -5.97
N HIS A 397 -10.85 -13.25 -6.97
CA HIS A 397 -9.70 -14.13 -7.18
C HIS A 397 -8.41 -13.35 -7.47
N LYS A 398 -8.46 -12.35 -8.35
CA LYS A 398 -7.31 -11.49 -8.64
C LYS A 398 -6.84 -10.72 -7.40
N ALA A 399 -7.76 -10.15 -6.63
CA ALA A 399 -7.42 -9.47 -5.39
C ALA A 399 -6.77 -10.43 -4.37
N THR A 400 -7.30 -11.65 -4.21
CA THR A 400 -6.70 -12.64 -3.30
C THR A 400 -5.32 -13.13 -3.75
N GLN A 401 -5.09 -13.27 -5.06
CA GLN A 401 -3.77 -13.61 -5.64
C GLN A 401 -2.75 -12.49 -5.38
N SER A 402 -3.21 -11.24 -5.32
CA SER A 402 -2.37 -10.05 -5.14
C SER A 402 -1.90 -9.82 -3.70
N LEU A 403 -2.50 -10.47 -2.69
CA LEU A 403 -2.26 -10.21 -1.26
C LEU A 403 -0.84 -10.54 -0.76
N GLU A 404 -0.02 -11.24 -1.52
CA GLU A 404 1.33 -11.67 -1.11
C GLU A 404 1.35 -12.48 0.21
N ILE A 405 0.39 -13.39 0.37
CA ILE A 405 0.23 -14.29 1.54
C ILE A 405 0.39 -15.76 1.17
N LYS A 406 1.03 -16.05 0.04
CA LYS A 406 1.27 -17.42 -0.46
C LYS A 406 -0.03 -18.19 -0.75
N ARG A 407 -1.14 -17.51 -1.07
CA ARG A 407 -2.39 -18.11 -1.59
C ARG A 407 -2.40 -18.02 -3.11
N ASN A 408 -3.06 -18.99 -3.76
CA ASN A 408 -3.17 -19.05 -5.22
C ASN A 408 -4.49 -18.43 -5.74
N GLY A 409 -5.30 -17.92 -4.85
CA GLY A 409 -6.65 -17.41 -5.06
C GLY A 409 -7.54 -17.78 -3.89
N LEU A 410 -8.84 -17.75 -4.08
CA LEU A 410 -9.83 -18.12 -3.09
C LEU A 410 -10.04 -19.64 -3.07
N GLY A 411 -9.48 -20.33 -2.07
CA GLY A 411 -9.58 -21.78 -1.94
C GLY A 411 -8.84 -22.57 -3.02
N ALA A 412 -9.12 -23.88 -3.12
CA ALA A 412 -8.54 -24.80 -4.10
C ALA A 412 -6.99 -24.76 -4.15
N ASP A 413 -6.32 -24.62 -3.01
CA ASP A 413 -4.87 -24.51 -2.88
C ASP A 413 -4.30 -25.39 -1.75
N GLY A 414 -5.12 -26.27 -1.18
CA GLY A 414 -4.72 -27.20 -0.13
C GLY A 414 -4.50 -26.58 1.26
N LYS A 415 -4.87 -25.30 1.46
CA LYS A 415 -4.64 -24.53 2.70
C LYS A 415 -5.90 -24.19 3.49
N GLY A 416 -7.02 -24.84 3.21
CA GLY A 416 -8.28 -24.63 3.91
C GLY A 416 -8.30 -25.20 5.33
N ILE A 417 -9.18 -24.64 6.16
CA ILE A 417 -9.48 -25.14 7.51
C ILE A 417 -10.48 -26.29 7.38
N THR A 418 -10.23 -27.39 8.08
CA THR A 418 -11.08 -28.60 8.03
C THR A 418 -11.76 -28.91 9.37
N ASP A 419 -11.54 -28.11 10.39
CA ASP A 419 -12.16 -28.26 11.70
C ASP A 419 -13.39 -27.36 11.86
N TYR A 420 -14.54 -27.97 12.11
CA TYR A 420 -15.83 -27.29 12.19
C TYR A 420 -15.88 -26.21 13.28
N GLU A 421 -15.42 -26.53 14.50
CA GLU A 421 -15.47 -25.59 15.63
C GLU A 421 -14.58 -24.37 15.37
N THR A 422 -13.42 -24.60 14.79
CA THR A 422 -12.52 -23.53 14.38
C THR A 422 -13.16 -22.61 13.34
N ILE A 423 -13.85 -23.16 12.34
CA ILE A 423 -14.56 -22.37 11.33
C ILE A 423 -15.66 -21.54 11.98
N ILE A 424 -16.53 -22.15 12.80
CA ILE A 424 -17.63 -21.43 13.47
C ILE A 424 -17.09 -20.29 14.35
N SER A 425 -16.04 -20.57 15.13
CA SER A 425 -15.39 -19.55 15.94
C SER A 425 -14.85 -18.40 15.11
N LYS A 426 -14.18 -18.69 14.00
CA LYS A 426 -13.62 -17.68 13.10
C LYS A 426 -14.67 -16.88 12.32
N LEU A 427 -15.77 -17.51 11.91
CA LEU A 427 -16.88 -16.79 11.26
C LEU A 427 -17.54 -15.77 12.20
N SER A 428 -17.60 -16.08 13.50
CA SER A 428 -18.19 -15.20 14.51
C SER A 428 -17.37 -13.95 14.80
N ILE A 429 -16.11 -13.94 14.37
CA ILE A 429 -15.14 -12.87 14.62
C ILE A 429 -14.71 -12.26 13.30
N ALA A 430 -14.88 -10.96 13.14
CA ALA A 430 -14.32 -10.26 11.99
C ALA A 430 -12.78 -10.32 12.05
N SER A 431 -12.17 -11.03 11.10
CA SER A 431 -10.71 -11.23 11.02
C SER A 431 -10.21 -11.09 9.59
N TRP A 432 -8.92 -10.85 9.45
CA TRP A 432 -8.26 -10.65 8.16
C TRP A 432 -8.38 -11.85 7.20
N ASP A 433 -8.52 -13.06 7.72
CA ASP A 433 -8.64 -14.31 6.96
C ASP A 433 -10.11 -14.74 6.70
N ARG A 434 -11.06 -13.92 7.11
CA ARG A 434 -12.51 -14.21 7.01
C ARG A 434 -12.95 -14.57 5.58
N VAL A 435 -12.34 -13.92 4.58
CA VAL A 435 -12.59 -14.21 3.15
C VAL A 435 -12.35 -15.68 2.81
N PHE A 436 -11.30 -16.28 3.36
CA PHE A 436 -10.98 -17.70 3.17
C PHE A 436 -11.84 -18.61 4.03
N VAL A 437 -12.11 -18.21 5.27
CA VAL A 437 -12.94 -18.97 6.22
C VAL A 437 -14.37 -19.14 5.71
N ILE A 438 -14.94 -18.13 5.04
CA ILE A 438 -16.26 -18.23 4.39
C ILE A 438 -16.25 -19.34 3.32
N TYR A 439 -15.21 -19.37 2.48
CA TYR A 439 -15.09 -20.41 1.45
C TYR A 439 -14.93 -21.81 2.08
N ASP A 440 -14.10 -21.93 3.12
CA ASP A 440 -13.91 -23.19 3.84
C ASP A 440 -15.21 -23.67 4.52
N ALA A 441 -16.01 -22.75 5.05
CA ALA A 441 -17.33 -23.05 5.64
C ALA A 441 -18.30 -23.62 4.62
N ILE A 442 -18.36 -23.01 3.43
CA ILE A 442 -19.21 -23.52 2.32
C ILE A 442 -18.71 -24.89 1.86
N GLN A 443 -17.39 -25.05 1.74
CA GLN A 443 -16.80 -26.33 1.36
C GLN A 443 -17.13 -27.43 2.38
N MET A 444 -17.27 -27.11 3.65
CA MET A 444 -17.68 -28.05 4.70
C MET A 444 -19.19 -28.32 4.72
N GLY A 445 -19.99 -27.62 3.92
CA GLY A 445 -21.43 -27.77 3.84
C GLY A 445 -22.22 -27.00 4.91
N ILE A 446 -21.61 -25.97 5.52
CA ILE A 446 -22.32 -25.06 6.44
C ILE A 446 -23.32 -24.24 5.62
N PRO A 447 -24.62 -24.22 5.99
CA PRO A 447 -25.64 -23.50 5.23
C PRO A 447 -25.34 -22.00 5.16
N LEU A 448 -25.60 -21.36 4.00
CA LEU A 448 -25.40 -19.92 3.80
C LEU A 448 -26.17 -19.08 4.84
N SER A 449 -27.36 -19.52 5.25
CA SER A 449 -28.13 -18.85 6.32
C SER A 449 -27.38 -18.80 7.64
N ARG A 450 -26.65 -19.88 7.97
CA ARG A 450 -25.84 -19.92 9.19
C ARG A 450 -24.60 -19.04 9.08
N ILE A 451 -23.97 -18.99 7.89
CA ILE A 451 -22.85 -18.08 7.63
C ILE A 451 -23.34 -16.64 7.73
N TYR A 452 -24.50 -16.31 7.16
CA TYR A 452 -25.12 -14.98 7.29
C TYR A 452 -25.42 -14.60 8.75
N GLU A 453 -25.99 -15.52 9.53
CA GLU A 453 -26.25 -15.29 10.96
C GLU A 453 -25.00 -14.89 11.72
N LEU A 454 -23.86 -15.54 11.43
CA LEU A 454 -22.61 -15.33 12.12
C LEU A 454 -21.85 -14.09 11.61
N THR A 455 -21.90 -13.82 10.30
CA THR A 455 -21.07 -12.80 9.66
C THR A 455 -21.81 -11.50 9.37
N LYS A 456 -23.14 -11.57 9.19
CA LYS A 456 -24.00 -10.49 8.65
C LYS A 456 -23.59 -10.00 7.25
N ILE A 457 -22.72 -10.73 6.56
CA ILE A 457 -22.37 -10.44 5.16
C ILE A 457 -23.57 -10.72 4.29
N ASP A 458 -23.88 -9.82 3.35
CA ASP A 458 -25.06 -9.94 2.50
C ASP A 458 -25.09 -11.28 1.77
N MET A 459 -26.30 -11.85 1.66
CA MET A 459 -26.55 -13.15 1.05
C MET A 459 -26.11 -13.20 -0.42
N TRP A 460 -26.11 -12.05 -1.11
CA TRP A 460 -25.65 -11.98 -2.47
C TRP A 460 -24.17 -12.37 -2.58
N PHE A 461 -23.31 -11.83 -1.72
CA PHE A 461 -21.88 -12.20 -1.68
C PHE A 461 -21.69 -13.67 -1.34
N LEU A 462 -22.41 -14.18 -0.35
CA LEU A 462 -22.31 -15.59 0.06
C LEU A 462 -22.69 -16.56 -1.07
N LYS A 463 -23.69 -16.22 -1.89
CA LYS A 463 -24.04 -16.98 -3.09
C LYS A 463 -22.92 -16.99 -4.14
N GLN A 464 -22.18 -15.88 -4.29
CA GLN A 464 -21.03 -15.84 -5.22
C GLN A 464 -19.94 -16.84 -4.80
N TYR A 465 -19.71 -17.00 -3.49
CA TYR A 465 -18.79 -18.03 -2.98
C TYR A 465 -19.32 -19.45 -3.21
N GLU A 466 -20.62 -19.67 -3.03
CA GLU A 466 -21.27 -20.96 -3.27
C GLU A 466 -21.14 -21.38 -4.73
N GLU A 467 -21.36 -20.47 -5.69
CA GLU A 467 -21.15 -20.72 -7.11
C GLU A 467 -19.71 -21.17 -7.42
N LEU A 468 -18.70 -20.53 -6.82
CA LEU A 468 -17.30 -20.97 -6.95
C LEU A 468 -17.10 -22.38 -6.41
N HIS A 469 -17.69 -22.71 -5.26
CA HIS A 469 -17.59 -24.05 -4.69
C HIS A 469 -18.26 -25.11 -5.58
N ILE A 470 -19.43 -24.82 -6.15
CA ILE A 470 -20.13 -25.72 -7.10
C ILE A 470 -19.25 -25.97 -8.31
N LEU A 471 -18.73 -24.92 -8.94
CA LEU A 471 -17.86 -25.01 -10.11
C LEU A 471 -16.59 -25.82 -9.84
N LYS A 472 -15.95 -25.60 -8.66
CA LYS A 472 -14.80 -26.40 -8.23
C LYS A 472 -15.11 -27.90 -8.17
N ASN A 473 -16.29 -28.24 -7.62
CA ASN A 473 -16.71 -29.65 -7.52
C ASN A 473 -17.02 -30.26 -8.91
N GLU A 474 -17.54 -29.46 -9.83
CA GLU A 474 -17.73 -29.90 -11.21
C GLU A 474 -16.41 -30.18 -11.91
N ILE A 475 -15.43 -29.29 -11.80
CA ILE A 475 -14.08 -29.46 -12.33
C ILE A 475 -13.41 -30.74 -11.78
N ALA A 476 -13.62 -31.03 -10.50
CA ALA A 476 -13.04 -32.20 -9.83
C ALA A 476 -13.52 -33.58 -10.38
N ASN A 477 -14.58 -33.59 -11.19
CA ASN A 477 -15.04 -34.81 -11.86
C ASN A 477 -14.21 -35.19 -13.10
N TYR A 478 -13.26 -34.35 -13.51
CA TYR A 478 -12.46 -34.54 -14.70
C TYR A 478 -10.96 -34.65 -14.37
N ASN A 479 -10.18 -34.94 -15.37
CA ASN A 479 -8.71 -34.79 -15.36
C ASN A 479 -8.31 -33.85 -16.51
N ILE A 480 -7.01 -33.57 -16.64
CA ILE A 480 -6.52 -32.61 -17.63
C ILE A 480 -6.80 -33.03 -19.09
N GLU A 481 -6.92 -34.32 -19.37
CA GLU A 481 -7.18 -34.82 -20.72
C GLU A 481 -8.68 -34.75 -21.06
N SER A 482 -9.56 -34.92 -20.06
CA SER A 482 -10.99 -35.07 -20.25
C SER A 482 -11.83 -33.81 -19.94
N ILE A 483 -11.24 -32.77 -19.38
CA ILE A 483 -11.96 -31.53 -19.03
C ILE A 483 -12.56 -30.88 -20.29
N PRO A 484 -13.88 -30.59 -20.30
CA PRO A 484 -14.49 -29.89 -21.42
C PRO A 484 -13.98 -28.45 -21.56
N ARG A 485 -13.86 -27.97 -22.83
CA ARG A 485 -13.43 -26.60 -23.13
C ARG A 485 -14.28 -25.55 -22.40
N ASP A 486 -15.60 -25.70 -22.46
CA ASP A 486 -16.51 -24.70 -21.90
C ASP A 486 -16.42 -24.63 -20.37
N LEU A 487 -16.22 -25.76 -19.69
CA LEU A 487 -16.01 -25.80 -18.25
C LEU A 487 -14.66 -25.17 -17.86
N LEU A 488 -13.61 -25.43 -18.65
CA LEU A 488 -12.30 -24.79 -18.41
C LEU A 488 -12.38 -23.27 -18.65
N LEU A 489 -13.08 -22.84 -19.68
CA LEU A 489 -13.31 -21.43 -19.98
C LEU A 489 -14.11 -20.75 -18.86
N GLU A 490 -15.22 -21.37 -18.41
CA GLU A 490 -16.02 -20.86 -17.29
C GLU A 490 -15.18 -20.72 -16.00
N ALA A 491 -14.34 -21.70 -15.69
CA ALA A 491 -13.43 -21.64 -14.57
C ALA A 491 -12.48 -20.41 -14.67
N LYS A 492 -11.97 -20.13 -15.87
CA LYS A 492 -11.13 -18.95 -16.11
C LYS A 492 -11.92 -17.65 -16.00
N GLN A 493 -13.14 -17.59 -16.53
CA GLN A 493 -14.04 -16.42 -16.41
C GLN A 493 -14.44 -16.12 -14.96
N LYS A 494 -14.54 -17.14 -14.12
CA LYS A 494 -14.80 -17.01 -12.68
C LYS A 494 -13.52 -16.75 -11.86
N GLY A 495 -12.35 -16.63 -12.52
CA GLY A 495 -11.10 -16.20 -11.93
C GLY A 495 -10.23 -17.32 -11.35
N TYR A 496 -10.56 -18.59 -11.53
CA TYR A 496 -9.66 -19.69 -11.14
C TYR A 496 -8.33 -19.61 -11.87
N GLY A 497 -7.23 -19.49 -11.13
CA GLY A 497 -5.89 -19.52 -11.67
C GLY A 497 -5.49 -20.92 -12.17
N ASP A 498 -4.58 -20.99 -13.14
CA ASP A 498 -4.07 -22.28 -13.68
C ASP A 498 -3.54 -23.18 -12.57
N ARG A 499 -2.92 -22.59 -11.53
CA ARG A 499 -2.40 -23.31 -10.38
C ARG A 499 -3.49 -23.89 -9.47
N GLN A 500 -4.65 -23.21 -9.36
CA GLN A 500 -5.79 -23.74 -8.63
C GLN A 500 -6.47 -24.88 -9.41
N ILE A 501 -6.65 -24.70 -10.72
CA ILE A 501 -7.20 -25.74 -11.60
C ILE A 501 -6.27 -26.97 -11.59
N ALA A 502 -4.96 -26.77 -11.66
CA ALA A 502 -3.97 -27.84 -11.57
C ALA A 502 -4.10 -28.63 -10.25
N HIS A 503 -4.30 -27.92 -9.13
CA HIS A 503 -4.53 -28.56 -7.83
C HIS A 503 -5.81 -29.40 -7.81
N ILE A 504 -6.90 -28.89 -8.39
CA ILE A 504 -8.19 -29.62 -8.47
C ILE A 504 -8.07 -30.87 -9.35
N LEU A 505 -7.38 -30.75 -10.50
CA LEU A 505 -7.24 -31.85 -11.48
C LEU A 505 -6.10 -32.83 -11.13
N GLY A 506 -5.27 -32.52 -10.09
CA GLY A 506 -4.10 -33.33 -9.73
C GLY A 506 -2.99 -33.35 -10.78
N CYS A 507 -2.74 -32.20 -11.44
CA CYS A 507 -1.74 -32.06 -12.50
C CYS A 507 -0.81 -30.85 -12.26
N LEU A 508 0.09 -30.53 -13.19
CA LEU A 508 0.98 -29.36 -13.11
C LEU A 508 0.33 -28.12 -13.68
N GLU A 509 0.68 -26.94 -13.13
CA GLU A 509 0.27 -25.61 -13.64
C GLU A 509 0.55 -25.49 -15.17
N SER A 510 1.72 -25.93 -15.61
CA SER A 510 2.12 -25.91 -17.03
C SER A 510 1.23 -26.77 -17.92
N GLN A 511 0.67 -27.87 -17.42
CA GLN A 511 -0.25 -28.71 -18.20
C GLN A 511 -1.60 -28.01 -18.38
N VAL A 512 -2.10 -27.30 -17.35
CA VAL A 512 -3.33 -26.49 -17.49
C VAL A 512 -3.09 -25.36 -18.50
N TYR A 513 -1.95 -24.70 -18.42
CA TYR A 513 -1.57 -23.66 -19.36
C TYR A 513 -1.55 -24.20 -20.80
N SER A 514 -0.85 -25.32 -21.03
CA SER A 514 -0.78 -25.95 -22.35
C SER A 514 -2.16 -26.36 -22.86
N LYS A 515 -3.04 -26.86 -21.97
CA LYS A 515 -4.41 -27.25 -22.34
C LYS A 515 -5.27 -26.05 -22.73
N ARG A 516 -5.13 -24.92 -22.03
CA ARG A 516 -5.78 -23.67 -22.42
C ARG A 516 -5.34 -23.20 -23.82
N ASP A 517 -4.03 -23.22 -24.06
CA ASP A 517 -3.43 -22.83 -25.35
C ASP A 517 -3.94 -23.74 -26.47
N GLU A 518 -3.96 -25.06 -26.25
CA GLU A 518 -4.51 -26.08 -27.18
C GLU A 518 -5.99 -25.84 -27.51
N MET A 519 -6.77 -25.42 -26.51
CA MET A 519 -8.21 -25.15 -26.65
C MET A 519 -8.53 -23.70 -27.06
N ASN A 520 -7.53 -22.87 -27.38
CA ASN A 520 -7.68 -21.45 -27.69
C ASN A 520 -8.41 -20.67 -26.58
N ILE A 521 -8.16 -20.99 -25.33
CA ILE A 521 -8.66 -20.22 -24.18
C ILE A 521 -7.59 -19.22 -23.81
N ASN A 522 -7.64 -18.05 -24.43
CA ASN A 522 -6.66 -16.99 -24.28
C ASN A 522 -7.22 -15.82 -23.47
N ARG A 523 -6.34 -15.18 -22.73
CA ARG A 523 -6.64 -13.96 -22.00
C ARG A 523 -6.78 -12.79 -22.97
N VAL A 524 -7.77 -11.93 -22.75
CA VAL A 524 -7.97 -10.67 -23.46
C VAL A 524 -7.81 -9.50 -22.49
N TYR A 525 -7.53 -8.32 -23.01
CA TYR A 525 -7.31 -7.12 -22.23
C TYR A 525 -8.34 -6.08 -22.57
N LYS A 526 -9.02 -5.54 -21.57
CA LYS A 526 -10.06 -4.54 -21.65
C LYS A 526 -9.59 -3.21 -21.06
N LEU A 527 -10.14 -2.14 -21.57
CA LEU A 527 -9.88 -0.78 -21.08
C LEU A 527 -10.63 -0.51 -19.76
N VAL A 528 -9.99 0.24 -18.89
CA VAL A 528 -10.68 0.95 -17.80
C VAL A 528 -11.12 2.29 -18.39
N ASP A 529 -12.37 2.38 -18.83
CA ASP A 529 -12.82 3.38 -19.81
C ASP A 529 -13.77 4.47 -19.27
N THR A 530 -14.18 4.41 -18.02
CA THR A 530 -15.12 5.34 -17.35
C THR A 530 -16.54 5.39 -17.92
N CYS A 531 -16.82 4.82 -19.05
CA CYS A 531 -18.08 5.05 -19.77
C CYS A 531 -18.75 3.78 -20.30
N ALA A 532 -18.37 2.59 -19.83
CA ALA A 532 -18.94 1.32 -20.24
C ALA A 532 -19.05 1.18 -21.79
N ALA A 533 -18.01 1.58 -22.49
CA ALA A 533 -17.88 1.60 -23.95
C ALA A 533 -18.90 2.52 -24.68
N GLU A 534 -19.63 3.40 -23.97
CA GLU A 534 -20.56 4.35 -24.59
C GLU A 534 -19.82 5.39 -25.48
N PHE A 535 -18.62 5.77 -25.07
CA PHE A 535 -17.73 6.64 -25.82
C PHE A 535 -16.40 5.94 -26.08
N LYS A 536 -15.69 6.36 -27.13
CA LYS A 536 -14.34 5.86 -27.35
C LYS A 536 -13.40 6.34 -26.24
N ALA A 537 -12.78 5.40 -25.53
CA ALA A 537 -11.78 5.70 -24.54
C ALA A 537 -10.38 5.82 -25.16
N PHE A 538 -9.54 6.70 -24.58
CA PHE A 538 -8.18 6.98 -24.97
C PHE A 538 -7.24 6.81 -23.77
N THR A 539 -7.40 5.70 -23.05
CA THR A 539 -6.58 5.40 -21.89
C THR A 539 -5.65 4.22 -22.21
N PRO A 540 -4.39 4.26 -21.74
CA PRO A 540 -3.50 3.11 -21.80
C PRO A 540 -3.67 2.16 -20.58
N TYR A 541 -4.81 2.18 -19.92
CA TYR A 541 -5.09 1.48 -18.67
C TYR A 541 -5.96 0.24 -18.91
N TYR A 542 -5.39 -0.94 -18.61
CA TYR A 542 -5.97 -2.23 -18.97
C TYR A 542 -6.14 -3.14 -17.76
N TYR A 543 -7.17 -3.99 -17.83
CA TYR A 543 -7.32 -5.20 -17.02
C TYR A 543 -7.51 -6.41 -17.93
N SER A 544 -7.21 -7.61 -17.46
CA SER A 544 -7.38 -8.83 -18.24
C SER A 544 -8.66 -9.56 -17.88
N THR A 545 -9.17 -10.38 -18.80
CA THR A 545 -10.28 -11.30 -18.56
C THR A 545 -10.25 -12.46 -19.56
N PHE A 546 -11.20 -13.37 -19.46
CA PHE A 546 -11.46 -14.41 -20.44
C PHE A 546 -12.88 -14.24 -20.98
N GLU A 547 -13.03 -14.20 -22.31
CA GLU A 547 -14.32 -14.01 -22.97
C GLU A 547 -14.66 -15.15 -23.92
N ASN A 548 -15.92 -15.28 -24.23
CA ASN A 548 -16.39 -16.16 -25.28
C ASN A 548 -15.95 -15.62 -26.64
N GLU A 549 -15.62 -16.51 -27.56
CA GLU A 549 -15.33 -16.12 -28.92
C GLU A 549 -16.59 -15.57 -29.61
N ILE A 550 -16.44 -14.45 -30.29
CA ILE A 550 -17.47 -13.84 -31.13
C ILE A 550 -17.31 -14.43 -32.53
N GLU A 551 -18.37 -14.97 -33.08
CA GLU A 551 -18.38 -15.48 -34.47
C GLU A 551 -18.83 -14.37 -35.43
N THR A 552 -17.95 -14.04 -36.39
CA THR A 552 -18.27 -13.06 -37.43
C THR A 552 -19.26 -13.63 -38.41
N LYS A 553 -19.93 -12.77 -39.20
CA LYS A 553 -20.82 -13.19 -40.27
C LYS A 553 -20.17 -14.08 -41.34
N GLU A 554 -18.85 -14.08 -41.39
CA GLU A 554 -17.99 -14.85 -42.31
C GLU A 554 -17.53 -16.17 -41.70
N GLY A 555 -17.95 -16.50 -40.48
CA GLY A 555 -17.63 -17.74 -39.77
C GLY A 555 -16.25 -17.76 -39.07
N SER A 556 -15.52 -16.64 -39.04
CA SER A 556 -14.33 -16.56 -38.26
C SER A 556 -14.66 -16.25 -36.78
N LYS A 557 -13.94 -16.86 -35.85
CA LYS A 557 -14.09 -16.62 -34.41
C LYS A 557 -12.95 -15.80 -33.89
N TYR A 558 -13.22 -14.83 -33.03
CA TYR A 558 -12.24 -14.03 -32.35
C TYR A 558 -12.73 -13.61 -30.96
N SER A 559 -11.81 -13.37 -30.04
CA SER A 559 -12.07 -12.74 -28.77
C SER A 559 -11.68 -11.27 -28.87
N GLU A 560 -12.54 -10.37 -28.41
CA GLU A 560 -12.31 -8.93 -28.50
C GLU A 560 -11.21 -8.49 -27.52
N ASN A 561 -10.10 -8.03 -28.04
CA ASN A 561 -8.98 -7.52 -27.29
C ASN A 561 -8.77 -6.03 -27.58
N GLU A 562 -8.86 -5.19 -26.53
CA GLU A 562 -8.78 -3.74 -26.65
C GLU A 562 -7.35 -3.22 -26.55
N SER A 563 -6.42 -4.06 -26.06
CA SER A 563 -5.00 -3.70 -26.03
C SER A 563 -4.37 -3.84 -27.41
N VAL A 564 -3.89 -2.73 -27.95
CA VAL A 564 -3.19 -2.68 -29.23
C VAL A 564 -1.69 -2.78 -28.99
N VAL A 565 -1.06 -3.82 -29.55
CA VAL A 565 0.38 -4.03 -29.45
C VAL A 565 1.08 -3.20 -30.51
N SER A 566 2.01 -2.35 -30.09
CA SER A 566 2.83 -1.52 -30.98
C SER A 566 4.05 -2.29 -31.50
N GLU A 567 4.69 -1.76 -32.55
CA GLU A 567 5.99 -2.27 -33.05
C GLU A 567 7.22 -1.62 -32.36
N LYS A 568 6.99 -0.75 -31.37
CA LYS A 568 8.08 -0.10 -30.63
C LYS A 568 8.83 -1.12 -29.76
N LYS A 569 10.09 -0.82 -29.46
CA LYS A 569 10.82 -1.56 -28.41
C LYS A 569 10.16 -1.30 -27.07
N LYS A 570 9.89 -2.34 -26.32
CA LYS A 570 9.12 -2.30 -25.08
C LYS A 570 9.87 -2.84 -23.91
N ILE A 571 9.68 -2.23 -22.73
CA ILE A 571 10.17 -2.73 -21.45
C ILE A 571 9.00 -2.87 -20.50
N ILE A 572 8.92 -4.02 -19.84
CA ILE A 572 7.99 -4.23 -18.73
C ILE A 572 8.70 -3.95 -17.40
N VAL A 573 8.09 -3.14 -16.56
CA VAL A 573 8.48 -2.95 -15.16
C VAL A 573 7.47 -3.66 -14.26
N LEU A 574 7.93 -4.60 -13.44
CA LEU A 574 7.07 -5.27 -12.47
C LEU A 574 7.00 -4.49 -11.15
N GLY A 575 5.79 -4.21 -10.71
CA GLY A 575 5.51 -3.41 -9.51
C GLY A 575 5.77 -4.14 -8.21
N SER A 576 5.66 -3.39 -7.12
CA SER A 576 5.92 -3.83 -5.75
C SER A 576 4.77 -4.61 -5.11
N GLY A 577 3.59 -4.65 -5.75
CA GLY A 577 2.38 -5.21 -5.15
C GLY A 577 1.86 -4.35 -3.98
N PRO A 578 1.15 -4.95 -3.02
CA PRO A 578 0.59 -4.21 -1.88
C PRO A 578 1.68 -3.68 -0.96
N ASN A 579 1.43 -2.51 -0.40
CA ASN A 579 2.24 -2.00 0.69
C ASN A 579 2.14 -2.92 1.90
N ARG A 580 3.31 -3.22 2.49
CA ARG A 580 3.44 -4.01 3.71
C ARG A 580 4.75 -3.68 4.42
N ILE A 581 4.82 -3.99 5.69
CA ILE A 581 6.05 -3.77 6.45
C ILE A 581 7.21 -4.55 5.80
N GLY A 582 8.27 -3.83 5.47
CA GLY A 582 9.45 -4.34 4.75
C GLY A 582 9.38 -4.19 3.22
N GLN A 583 8.23 -3.81 2.66
CA GLN A 583 8.07 -3.50 1.24
C GLN A 583 7.00 -2.43 1.04
N GLY A 584 7.41 -1.18 1.17
CA GLY A 584 6.54 -0.02 1.11
C GLY A 584 6.67 0.77 -0.18
N ILE A 585 6.35 2.06 -0.08
CA ILE A 585 6.32 3.03 -1.17
C ILE A 585 7.71 3.26 -1.81
N GLU A 586 8.79 2.93 -1.10
CA GLU A 586 10.17 3.08 -1.58
C GLU A 586 10.40 2.30 -2.88
N PHE A 587 9.75 1.15 -3.02
CA PHE A 587 9.82 0.34 -4.24
C PHE A 587 8.90 0.87 -5.34
N ASP A 588 7.80 1.52 -4.97
CA ASP A 588 6.96 2.22 -5.95
C ASP A 588 7.71 3.42 -6.55
N TYR A 589 8.39 4.20 -5.70
CA TYR A 589 9.32 5.25 -6.14
C TYR A 589 10.33 4.72 -7.17
N CYS A 590 10.96 3.58 -6.88
CA CYS A 590 11.91 2.96 -7.80
C CYS A 590 11.25 2.55 -9.13
N CYS A 591 10.04 1.98 -9.09
CA CYS A 591 9.30 1.60 -10.28
C CYS A 591 8.97 2.81 -11.16
N VAL A 592 8.47 3.91 -10.57
CA VAL A 592 8.15 5.15 -11.28
C VAL A 592 9.40 5.70 -11.99
N HIS A 593 10.53 5.81 -11.27
CA HIS A 593 11.79 6.27 -11.87
C HIS A 593 12.31 5.33 -12.96
N GLY A 594 12.12 4.02 -12.78
CA GLY A 594 12.45 3.02 -13.80
C GLY A 594 11.64 3.20 -15.08
N ILE A 595 10.35 3.50 -14.96
CA ILE A 595 9.47 3.80 -16.09
C ILE A 595 9.93 5.08 -16.77
N LEU A 596 10.12 6.18 -16.03
CA LEU A 596 10.53 7.47 -16.59
C LEU A 596 11.87 7.36 -17.32
N ALA A 597 12.87 6.71 -16.71
CA ALA A 597 14.18 6.50 -17.34
C ALA A 597 14.11 5.65 -18.60
N SER A 598 13.28 4.61 -18.62
CA SER A 598 13.07 3.77 -19.81
C SER A 598 12.41 4.55 -20.94
N SER A 599 11.42 5.41 -20.60
CA SER A 599 10.78 6.30 -21.56
C SER A 599 11.74 7.34 -22.14
N GLU A 600 12.61 7.93 -21.29
CA GLU A 600 13.67 8.84 -21.74
C GLU A 600 14.65 8.17 -22.74
N CYS A 601 14.86 6.87 -22.60
CA CYS A 601 15.68 6.08 -23.54
C CYS A 601 14.92 5.66 -24.81
N GLY A 602 13.66 6.06 -24.97
CA GLY A 602 12.86 5.82 -26.17
C GLY A 602 12.14 4.46 -26.22
N TYR A 603 12.07 3.74 -25.09
CA TYR A 603 11.27 2.53 -24.97
C TYR A 603 9.81 2.85 -24.70
N GLU A 604 8.90 2.07 -25.28
CA GLU A 604 7.53 2.01 -24.80
C GLU A 604 7.50 1.29 -23.45
N THR A 605 6.99 1.96 -22.44
CA THR A 605 7.01 1.47 -21.07
C THR A 605 5.71 0.80 -20.71
N ILE A 606 5.80 -0.36 -20.07
CA ILE A 606 4.65 -1.15 -19.60
C ILE A 606 4.80 -1.37 -18.12
N MET A 607 3.83 -0.89 -17.34
CA MET A 607 3.72 -1.15 -15.91
C MET A 607 2.74 -2.28 -15.62
N ILE A 608 3.11 -3.18 -14.71
CA ILE A 608 2.20 -4.21 -14.19
C ILE A 608 2.22 -4.15 -12.66
N ASN A 609 1.10 -3.78 -12.05
CA ASN A 609 0.95 -3.73 -10.60
C ASN A 609 -0.53 -3.87 -10.21
N CYS A 610 -0.80 -4.13 -8.91
CA CYS A 610 -2.13 -4.39 -8.34
C CYS A 610 -2.46 -3.51 -7.13
N ASN A 611 -1.67 -2.48 -6.89
CA ASN A 611 -1.84 -1.59 -5.73
C ASN A 611 -2.52 -0.29 -6.16
N PRO A 612 -3.75 0.00 -5.69
CA PRO A 612 -4.48 1.20 -6.11
C PRO A 612 -3.95 2.49 -5.45
N GLU A 613 -3.15 2.37 -4.38
CA GLU A 613 -2.65 3.52 -3.62
C GLU A 613 -1.38 4.15 -4.23
N THR A 614 -0.77 3.53 -5.25
CA THR A 614 0.56 3.89 -5.75
C THR A 614 0.51 4.84 -6.93
N VAL A 615 1.60 5.61 -7.11
CA VAL A 615 1.81 6.49 -8.26
C VAL A 615 2.16 5.68 -9.51
N SER A 616 2.87 4.55 -9.38
CA SER A 616 3.19 3.68 -10.52
C SER A 616 1.95 3.16 -11.26
N THR A 617 0.81 3.09 -10.58
CA THR A 617 -0.48 2.69 -11.17
C THR A 617 -1.31 3.86 -11.68
N ASP A 618 -0.74 5.06 -11.81
CA ASP A 618 -1.37 6.13 -12.56
C ASP A 618 -1.24 5.87 -14.06
N PHE A 619 -2.34 6.01 -14.78
CA PHE A 619 -2.36 5.73 -16.22
C PHE A 619 -1.50 6.68 -17.06
N ASP A 620 -1.04 7.79 -16.48
CA ASP A 620 -0.20 8.81 -17.11
C ASP A 620 1.30 8.68 -16.78
N ILE A 621 1.72 7.60 -16.08
CA ILE A 621 3.12 7.32 -15.74
C ILE A 621 3.81 6.47 -16.79
N ALA A 622 3.21 5.35 -17.19
CA ALA A 622 3.71 4.46 -18.23
C ALA A 622 2.92 4.62 -19.52
N ASP A 623 3.50 4.24 -20.66
CA ASP A 623 2.78 4.20 -21.94
C ASP A 623 1.63 3.19 -21.91
N LYS A 624 1.76 2.11 -21.10
CA LYS A 624 0.70 1.16 -20.81
C LYS A 624 0.73 0.71 -19.34
N LEU A 625 -0.44 0.64 -18.75
CA LEU A 625 -0.66 0.08 -17.43
C LEU A 625 -1.57 -1.14 -17.53
N TYR A 626 -1.07 -2.30 -17.09
CA TYR A 626 -1.88 -3.47 -16.81
C TYR A 626 -2.12 -3.57 -15.30
N PHE A 627 -3.33 -3.32 -14.89
CA PHE A 627 -3.71 -3.45 -13.48
C PHE A 627 -4.04 -4.91 -13.18
N GLU A 628 -2.99 -5.68 -12.85
CA GLU A 628 -3.06 -7.13 -12.70
C GLU A 628 -2.22 -7.60 -11.50
N PRO A 629 -2.55 -8.76 -10.94
CA PRO A 629 -1.69 -9.41 -9.96
C PRO A 629 -0.26 -9.58 -10.47
N VAL A 630 0.73 -9.24 -9.65
CA VAL A 630 2.14 -9.58 -9.94
C VAL A 630 2.33 -11.08 -9.68
N PHE A 631 1.61 -11.88 -10.42
CA PHE A 631 1.50 -13.32 -10.32
C PHE A 631 1.81 -13.96 -11.66
N TRP A 632 2.50 -15.12 -11.65
CA TRP A 632 3.11 -15.70 -12.85
C TRP A 632 2.19 -15.80 -14.05
N GLU A 633 1.01 -16.35 -13.87
CA GLU A 633 0.04 -16.55 -14.95
C GLU A 633 -0.30 -15.24 -15.70
N HIS A 634 -0.60 -14.20 -14.94
CA HIS A 634 -0.94 -12.88 -15.50
C HIS A 634 0.26 -12.25 -16.22
N ILE A 635 1.43 -12.27 -15.56
CA ILE A 635 2.67 -11.70 -16.12
C ILE A 635 3.07 -12.43 -17.40
N TYR A 636 2.99 -13.74 -17.42
CA TYR A 636 3.38 -14.53 -18.59
C TYR A 636 2.45 -14.30 -19.80
N ASP A 637 1.12 -14.23 -19.57
CA ASP A 637 0.15 -13.90 -20.62
C ASP A 637 0.37 -12.49 -21.20
N ILE A 638 0.69 -11.47 -20.35
CA ILE A 638 1.03 -10.11 -20.81
C ILE A 638 2.34 -10.11 -21.61
N ILE A 639 3.37 -10.82 -21.17
CA ILE A 639 4.64 -10.93 -21.90
C ILE A 639 4.41 -11.56 -23.29
N ARG A 640 3.62 -12.62 -23.38
CA ARG A 640 3.27 -13.23 -24.68
C ARG A 640 2.51 -12.29 -25.58
N HIS A 641 1.64 -11.48 -25.03
CA HIS A 641 0.86 -10.49 -25.77
C HIS A 641 1.73 -9.34 -26.27
N GLU A 642 2.46 -8.68 -25.36
CA GLU A 642 3.22 -7.47 -25.66
C GLU A 642 4.58 -7.71 -26.32
N LYS A 643 5.21 -8.86 -26.10
CA LYS A 643 6.52 -9.25 -26.62
C LYS A 643 7.61 -8.21 -26.34
N PRO A 644 7.89 -7.89 -25.06
CA PRO A 644 8.88 -6.90 -24.71
C PRO A 644 10.30 -7.36 -25.02
N GLU A 645 11.26 -6.39 -25.12
CA GLU A 645 12.70 -6.66 -25.16
C GLU A 645 13.19 -7.34 -23.89
N GLY A 646 12.52 -7.07 -22.76
CA GLY A 646 12.79 -7.69 -21.48
C GLY A 646 11.95 -7.10 -20.34
N VAL A 647 12.20 -7.64 -19.14
CA VAL A 647 11.46 -7.37 -17.91
C VAL A 647 12.39 -6.86 -16.82
N ILE A 648 12.09 -5.73 -16.20
CA ILE A 648 12.80 -5.23 -15.03
C ILE A 648 12.12 -5.77 -13.77
N VAL A 649 12.86 -6.52 -12.95
CA VAL A 649 12.39 -7.11 -11.69
C VAL A 649 13.02 -6.46 -10.44
N GLN A 650 14.16 -5.79 -10.58
CA GLN A 650 14.93 -5.25 -9.46
C GLN A 650 14.27 -4.10 -8.72
N LEU A 651 13.35 -3.37 -9.37
CA LEU A 651 12.76 -2.15 -8.83
C LEU A 651 11.54 -2.43 -7.96
N GLY A 652 10.80 -3.50 -8.25
CA GLY A 652 9.57 -3.87 -7.53
C GLY A 652 9.78 -4.67 -6.24
N GLY A 653 11.00 -4.71 -5.73
CA GLY A 653 11.34 -5.45 -4.51
C GLY A 653 11.02 -6.95 -4.60
N GLN A 654 10.76 -7.57 -3.45
CA GLN A 654 10.60 -9.03 -3.37
C GLN A 654 9.37 -9.55 -4.15
N THR A 655 8.35 -8.75 -4.35
CA THR A 655 7.17 -9.13 -5.15
C THR A 655 7.55 -9.44 -6.60
N ALA A 656 8.36 -8.61 -7.22
CA ALA A 656 8.82 -8.80 -8.58
C ALA A 656 9.93 -9.86 -8.66
N LEU A 657 10.88 -9.84 -7.73
CA LEU A 657 12.04 -10.74 -7.74
C LEU A 657 11.69 -12.22 -7.68
N LYS A 658 10.64 -12.61 -6.94
CA LYS A 658 10.18 -14.02 -6.88
C LYS A 658 9.82 -14.61 -8.23
N LEU A 659 9.63 -13.80 -9.27
CA LEU A 659 9.33 -14.24 -10.63
C LEU A 659 10.58 -14.46 -11.49
N ALA A 660 11.75 -14.01 -11.03
CA ALA A 660 13.00 -14.05 -11.81
C ALA A 660 13.37 -15.45 -12.28
N GLU A 661 13.24 -16.48 -11.42
CA GLU A 661 13.48 -17.87 -11.78
C GLU A 661 12.60 -18.35 -12.94
N LYS A 662 11.30 -18.06 -12.84
CA LYS A 662 10.34 -18.45 -13.90
C LYS A 662 10.61 -17.70 -15.20
N LEU A 663 10.91 -16.40 -15.14
CA LEU A 663 11.27 -15.59 -16.30
C LEU A 663 12.46 -16.21 -17.05
N GLU A 664 13.56 -16.52 -16.34
CA GLU A 664 14.73 -17.15 -16.95
C GLU A 664 14.42 -18.53 -17.51
N ARG A 665 13.70 -19.38 -16.75
CA ARG A 665 13.31 -20.74 -17.18
C ARG A 665 12.48 -20.74 -18.46
N TYR A 666 11.66 -19.72 -18.68
CA TYR A 666 10.85 -19.54 -19.87
C TYR A 666 11.54 -18.72 -20.97
N GLY A 667 12.83 -18.42 -20.82
CA GLY A 667 13.66 -17.73 -21.81
C GLY A 667 13.34 -16.24 -21.96
N ILE A 668 12.73 -15.63 -20.95
CA ILE A 668 12.38 -14.19 -20.93
C ILE A 668 13.58 -13.43 -20.38
N LYS A 669 14.05 -12.43 -21.14
CA LYS A 669 15.19 -11.62 -20.75
C LYS A 669 14.87 -10.76 -19.53
N ILE A 670 15.64 -10.92 -18.46
CA ILE A 670 15.65 -10.00 -17.34
C ILE A 670 16.59 -8.83 -17.68
N ILE A 671 16.08 -7.61 -17.53
CA ILE A 671 16.85 -6.36 -17.71
C ILE A 671 17.48 -6.00 -16.36
N GLY A 672 18.80 -5.86 -16.34
CA GLY A 672 19.59 -5.67 -15.14
C GLY A 672 20.27 -6.95 -14.66
N THR A 673 20.40 -7.16 -13.36
CA THR A 673 21.04 -8.35 -12.78
C THR A 673 20.23 -9.62 -13.09
N ASN A 674 20.89 -10.65 -13.60
CA ASN A 674 20.28 -11.92 -13.99
C ASN A 674 19.86 -12.76 -12.78
N PHE A 675 18.98 -13.76 -12.99
CA PHE A 675 18.50 -14.61 -11.91
C PHE A 675 19.63 -15.35 -11.17
N LYS A 676 20.63 -15.88 -11.87
CA LYS A 676 21.73 -16.61 -11.25
C LYS A 676 22.47 -15.76 -10.21
N SER A 677 22.67 -14.48 -10.49
CA SER A 677 23.32 -13.54 -9.58
C SER A 677 22.41 -13.15 -8.41
N LEU A 678 21.11 -13.04 -8.66
CA LEU A 678 20.10 -12.79 -7.62
C LEU A 678 20.02 -13.96 -6.63
N ASP A 679 19.93 -15.19 -7.16
CA ASP A 679 19.88 -16.44 -6.38
C ASP A 679 21.17 -16.66 -5.58
N LEU A 680 22.32 -16.39 -6.20
CA LEU A 680 23.64 -16.47 -5.54
C LEU A 680 23.74 -15.55 -4.32
N ALA A 681 23.15 -14.35 -4.40
CA ALA A 681 23.15 -13.40 -3.29
C ALA A 681 22.16 -13.80 -2.17
N GLU A 682 21.04 -14.43 -2.53
CA GLU A 682 20.02 -14.89 -1.57
C GLU A 682 20.40 -16.22 -0.89
N ASP A 683 21.09 -17.13 -1.60
CA ASP A 683 21.56 -18.39 -1.01
C ASP A 683 22.81 -18.18 -0.16
N ARG A 684 22.63 -18.26 1.16
CA ARG A 684 23.69 -17.96 2.14
C ARG A 684 24.93 -18.82 1.95
N GLY A 685 24.78 -20.09 1.60
CA GLY A 685 25.90 -21.00 1.39
C GLY A 685 26.75 -20.59 0.18
N SER A 686 26.10 -20.33 -0.93
CA SER A 686 26.74 -19.86 -2.15
C SER A 686 27.36 -18.48 -1.97
N PHE A 687 26.62 -17.56 -1.30
CA PHE A 687 27.12 -16.22 -1.01
C PHE A 687 28.33 -16.23 -0.09
N SER A 688 28.35 -17.06 0.95
CA SER A 688 29.52 -17.17 1.84
C SER A 688 30.76 -17.72 1.12
N THR A 689 30.58 -18.63 0.16
CA THR A 689 31.65 -19.11 -0.70
C THR A 689 32.21 -17.96 -1.55
N LEU A 690 31.34 -17.17 -2.16
CA LEU A 690 31.73 -15.97 -2.92
C LEU A 690 32.52 -14.98 -2.03
N LEU A 691 32.06 -14.73 -0.80
CA LEU A 691 32.77 -13.82 0.12
C LEU A 691 34.15 -14.37 0.50
N LYS A 692 34.25 -15.66 0.77
CA LYS A 692 35.51 -16.33 1.07
C LYS A 692 36.50 -16.27 -0.09
N ASP A 693 36.03 -16.52 -1.33
CA ASP A 693 36.87 -16.50 -2.53
C ASP A 693 37.38 -15.07 -2.85
N ASN A 694 36.74 -14.04 -2.30
CA ASN A 694 37.13 -12.63 -2.46
C ASN A 694 37.82 -12.03 -1.22
N ASP A 695 38.18 -12.86 -0.21
CA ASP A 695 38.79 -12.44 1.05
C ASP A 695 37.95 -11.37 1.80
N ILE A 696 36.62 -11.53 1.82
CA ILE A 696 35.69 -10.62 2.47
C ILE A 696 35.19 -11.24 3.78
N PRO A 697 35.34 -10.59 4.93
CA PRO A 697 34.87 -11.12 6.21
C PRO A 697 33.35 -11.20 6.32
N TYR A 698 32.85 -12.27 6.92
CA TYR A 698 31.45 -12.46 7.26
C TYR A 698 31.30 -13.20 8.59
N PRO A 699 30.18 -13.06 9.35
CA PRO A 699 29.97 -13.81 10.58
C PRO A 699 29.95 -15.32 10.31
N MET A 700 30.49 -16.10 11.25
CA MET A 700 30.36 -17.55 11.18
C MET A 700 28.90 -17.95 11.24
N PHE A 701 28.50 -18.93 10.43
CA PHE A 701 27.15 -19.44 10.43
C PHE A 701 27.11 -20.95 10.09
N ASP A 702 25.99 -21.58 10.42
CA ASP A 702 25.65 -22.92 9.94
C ASP A 702 24.13 -23.05 9.81
N THR A 703 23.66 -24.13 9.21
CA THR A 703 22.24 -24.37 8.94
C THR A 703 21.71 -25.55 9.73
N ALA A 704 20.43 -25.51 10.11
CA ALA A 704 19.74 -26.59 10.79
C ALA A 704 18.34 -26.78 10.22
N SER A 705 17.90 -28.04 10.11
CA SER A 705 16.54 -28.41 9.71
C SER A 705 15.72 -28.99 10.87
N THR A 706 16.38 -29.28 11.98
CA THR A 706 15.78 -29.83 13.21
C THR A 706 16.28 -29.07 14.44
N ALA A 707 15.57 -29.22 15.54
CA ALA A 707 15.99 -28.64 16.82
C ALA A 707 17.33 -29.22 17.31
N ASP A 708 17.54 -30.52 17.15
CA ASP A 708 18.79 -31.19 17.54
C ASP A 708 19.99 -30.71 16.72
N GLU A 709 19.80 -30.52 15.39
CA GLU A 709 20.82 -29.91 14.54
C GLU A 709 21.13 -28.49 14.96
N ALA A 710 20.10 -27.67 15.30
CA ALA A 710 20.29 -26.30 15.74
C ALA A 710 21.11 -26.22 17.03
N LEU A 711 20.86 -27.13 17.99
CA LEU A 711 21.63 -27.21 19.23
C LEU A 711 23.08 -27.62 18.96
N ALA A 712 23.33 -28.55 18.06
CA ALA A 712 24.69 -28.98 17.67
C ALA A 712 25.46 -27.85 16.94
N VAL A 713 24.76 -27.06 16.15
CA VAL A 713 25.32 -25.86 15.48
C VAL A 713 25.66 -24.79 16.50
N ALA A 714 24.80 -24.58 17.49
CA ALA A 714 25.02 -23.58 18.53
C ALA A 714 26.29 -23.85 19.40
N GLU A 715 26.62 -25.12 19.61
CA GLU A 715 27.87 -25.49 20.31
C GLU A 715 29.14 -25.09 19.58
N LYS A 716 29.06 -24.88 18.24
CA LYS A 716 30.18 -24.43 17.41
C LYS A 716 30.27 -22.93 17.25
N LEU A 717 29.11 -22.25 17.30
CA LEU A 717 29.04 -20.83 16.99
C LEU A 717 29.20 -19.92 18.20
N ASP A 718 29.04 -20.43 19.43
CA ASP A 718 28.95 -19.68 20.67
C ASP A 718 27.77 -18.67 20.71
N PHE A 719 27.20 -18.42 21.88
CA PHE A 719 26.13 -17.44 22.07
C PHE A 719 26.71 -16.02 22.23
N PRO A 720 25.96 -14.97 21.85
CA PRO A 720 24.61 -15.00 21.30
C PRO A 720 24.54 -15.43 19.82
N ILE A 721 23.41 -15.99 19.40
CA ILE A 721 23.17 -16.48 18.05
C ILE A 721 21.94 -15.80 17.47
N LEU A 722 22.03 -15.37 16.21
CA LEU A 722 20.88 -14.94 15.43
C LEU A 722 20.29 -16.13 14.68
N VAL A 723 19.05 -16.50 15.02
CA VAL A 723 18.28 -17.55 14.34
C VAL A 723 17.35 -16.89 13.34
N ARG A 724 17.37 -17.38 12.10
CA ARG A 724 16.48 -16.89 11.05
C ARG A 724 16.04 -18.01 10.10
N PRO A 725 14.78 -17.98 9.62
CA PRO A 725 14.37 -18.85 8.52
C PRO A 725 15.05 -18.43 7.21
N SER A 726 15.28 -19.36 6.30
CA SER A 726 15.71 -19.03 4.94
C SER A 726 14.55 -18.35 4.18
N TYR A 727 14.87 -17.38 3.31
CA TYR A 727 13.91 -16.71 2.41
C TYR A 727 12.74 -16.00 3.11
N VAL A 728 13.01 -15.09 4.03
CA VAL A 728 12.00 -14.27 4.72
C VAL A 728 12.14 -12.79 4.40
N LEU A 729 10.99 -12.09 4.34
CA LEU A 729 10.92 -10.65 4.12
C LEU A 729 10.90 -9.89 5.45
N GLY A 730 11.68 -8.80 5.55
CA GLY A 730 11.66 -7.90 6.70
C GLY A 730 11.95 -8.59 8.02
N GLY A 731 12.87 -9.56 8.02
CA GLY A 731 13.31 -10.26 9.22
C GLY A 731 12.26 -11.15 9.89
N GLN A 732 11.21 -11.57 9.19
CA GLN A 732 10.11 -12.37 9.77
C GLN A 732 10.63 -13.63 10.47
N GLY A 733 10.30 -13.77 11.77
CA GLY A 733 10.71 -14.91 12.58
C GLY A 733 12.19 -14.92 12.98
N MET A 734 12.92 -13.83 12.75
CA MET A 734 14.30 -13.70 13.24
C MET A 734 14.31 -13.38 14.72
N LYS A 735 15.22 -14.01 15.45
CA LYS A 735 15.42 -13.74 16.89
C LYS A 735 16.87 -13.92 17.28
N ILE A 736 17.37 -13.02 18.11
CA ILE A 736 18.66 -13.18 18.80
C ILE A 736 18.37 -14.01 20.06
N VAL A 737 19.09 -15.12 20.21
CA VAL A 737 19.00 -16.03 21.37
C VAL A 737 20.31 -16.02 22.13
N ILE A 738 20.22 -15.97 23.45
CA ILE A 738 21.38 -15.78 24.32
C ILE A 738 21.80 -17.06 25.07
N ASN A 739 20.98 -18.12 24.97
CA ASN A 739 21.24 -19.39 25.61
C ASN A 739 20.56 -20.54 24.88
N LYS A 740 20.84 -21.77 25.32
CA LYS A 740 20.37 -23.01 24.74
C LYS A 740 18.84 -23.18 24.86
N GLU A 741 18.27 -22.77 25.98
CA GLU A 741 16.85 -22.89 26.28
C GLU A 741 16.01 -22.00 25.36
N GLU A 742 16.44 -20.77 25.17
CA GLU A 742 15.78 -19.85 24.21
C GLU A 742 15.89 -20.31 22.77
N LEU A 743 17.05 -20.92 22.40
CA LEU A 743 17.26 -21.47 21.08
C LEU A 743 16.28 -22.61 20.79
N GLU A 744 16.20 -23.59 21.71
CA GLU A 744 15.32 -24.75 21.58
C GLU A 744 13.85 -24.32 21.45
N GLU A 745 13.38 -23.45 22.35
CA GLU A 745 12.00 -22.94 22.32
C GLU A 745 11.71 -22.21 20.99
N HIS A 746 12.59 -21.34 20.56
CA HIS A 746 12.40 -20.56 19.34
C HIS A 746 12.41 -21.43 18.09
N VAL A 747 13.37 -22.34 17.96
CA VAL A 747 13.49 -23.26 16.83
C VAL A 747 12.28 -24.17 16.72
N VAL A 748 11.80 -24.76 17.83
CA VAL A 748 10.60 -25.59 17.83
C VAL A 748 9.38 -24.81 17.38
N ASN A 749 9.23 -23.56 17.84
CA ASN A 749 8.14 -22.69 17.42
C ASN A 749 8.21 -22.31 15.93
N LEU A 750 9.40 -22.04 15.41
CA LEU A 750 9.60 -21.75 13.99
C LEU A 750 9.29 -22.95 13.09
N LEU A 751 9.82 -24.12 13.43
CA LEU A 751 9.62 -25.34 12.63
C LEU A 751 8.15 -25.81 12.63
N ARG A 752 7.38 -25.53 13.69
CA ARG A 752 5.92 -25.75 13.70
C ARG A 752 5.18 -24.84 12.74
N ARG A 753 5.64 -23.59 12.60
CA ARG A 753 5.02 -22.59 11.69
C ARG A 753 5.45 -22.77 10.23
N ILE A 754 6.68 -23.23 10.03
CA ILE A 754 7.32 -23.34 8.71
C ILE A 754 8.08 -24.67 8.65
N PRO A 755 7.39 -25.81 8.52
CA PRO A 755 8.01 -27.14 8.73
C PRO A 755 9.06 -27.51 7.67
N ASP A 756 8.99 -26.96 6.46
CA ASP A 756 9.89 -27.31 5.35
C ASP A 756 11.06 -26.31 5.15
N ASN A 757 11.27 -25.39 6.12
CA ASN A 757 12.26 -24.35 5.97
C ASN A 757 13.56 -24.68 6.72
N LYS A 758 14.70 -24.52 6.04
CA LYS A 758 16.00 -24.54 6.73
C LYS A 758 16.12 -23.28 7.59
N LEU A 759 16.60 -23.46 8.80
CA LEU A 759 16.99 -22.39 9.68
C LEU A 759 18.46 -22.06 9.49
N LEU A 760 18.79 -20.79 9.50
CA LEU A 760 20.13 -20.29 9.51
C LEU A 760 20.45 -19.77 10.92
N LEU A 761 21.59 -20.17 11.43
CA LEU A 761 22.11 -19.73 12.71
C LEU A 761 23.41 -18.96 12.45
N ASP A 762 23.43 -17.67 12.71
CA ASP A 762 24.61 -16.83 12.57
C ASP A 762 25.18 -16.48 13.98
N HIS A 763 26.51 -16.52 14.14
CA HIS A 763 27.14 -15.91 15.30
C HIS A 763 26.79 -14.41 15.34
N TYR A 764 26.17 -13.97 16.41
CA TYR A 764 25.76 -12.58 16.55
C TYR A 764 26.93 -11.70 17.02
N LEU A 765 27.20 -10.65 16.25
CA LEU A 765 28.28 -9.69 16.55
C LEU A 765 27.78 -8.63 17.55
N ASP A 766 27.86 -8.94 18.83
CA ASP A 766 27.38 -8.06 19.90
C ASP A 766 28.15 -6.73 19.94
N GLY A 767 27.42 -5.64 20.12
CA GLY A 767 27.98 -4.28 20.15
C GLY A 767 28.51 -3.74 18.81
N ALA A 768 28.31 -4.46 17.70
CA ALA A 768 28.69 -3.98 16.39
C ALA A 768 27.95 -2.71 16.00
N ILE A 769 28.63 -1.83 15.28
CA ILE A 769 28.01 -0.72 14.54
C ILE A 769 27.44 -1.31 13.24
N GLU A 770 26.22 -0.95 12.88
CA GLU A 770 25.64 -1.33 11.60
C GLU A 770 25.77 -0.16 10.61
N ALA A 771 26.11 -0.50 9.36
CA ALA A 771 26.14 0.43 8.26
C ALA A 771 25.64 -0.26 6.99
N GLU A 772 25.17 0.53 6.04
CA GLU A 772 24.79 0.03 4.72
C GLU A 772 25.33 0.93 3.62
N ALA A 773 25.66 0.33 2.48
CA ALA A 773 26.10 1.04 1.30
C ALA A 773 25.20 0.66 0.13
N ASP A 774 24.72 1.68 -0.59
CA ASP A 774 24.03 1.51 -1.86
C ASP A 774 24.96 1.91 -3.01
N ALA A 775 24.89 1.17 -4.12
CA ALA A 775 25.76 1.41 -5.27
C ALA A 775 25.03 1.14 -6.60
N ILE A 776 25.54 1.77 -7.66
CA ILE A 776 25.18 1.48 -9.06
C ILE A 776 26.36 0.73 -9.69
N CYS A 777 26.08 -0.35 -10.41
CA CYS A 777 27.08 -1.19 -11.07
C CYS A 777 26.65 -1.51 -12.50
N ASP A 778 27.60 -1.54 -13.45
CA ASP A 778 27.40 -1.95 -14.84
C ASP A 778 28.05 -3.29 -15.19
N GLY A 779 28.41 -4.08 -14.17
CA GLY A 779 29.16 -5.32 -14.27
C GLY A 779 30.68 -5.14 -14.16
N GLU A 780 31.21 -3.96 -14.44
CA GLU A 780 32.64 -3.60 -14.42
C GLU A 780 32.91 -2.47 -13.41
N ASP A 781 32.28 -1.33 -13.68
CA ASP A 781 32.43 -0.12 -12.84
C ASP A 781 31.35 -0.07 -11.77
N VAL A 782 31.72 0.44 -10.58
CA VAL A 782 30.84 0.54 -9.43
C VAL A 782 30.95 1.93 -8.82
N TYR A 783 29.84 2.63 -8.70
CA TYR A 783 29.75 3.91 -8.01
C TYR A 783 28.94 3.77 -6.72
N ILE A 784 29.54 4.14 -5.58
CA ILE A 784 28.84 4.15 -4.29
C ILE A 784 27.98 5.42 -4.23
N ILE A 785 26.66 5.26 -4.19
CA ILE A 785 25.74 6.40 -4.13
C ILE A 785 25.59 6.98 -2.72
N GLY A 786 25.82 6.15 -1.70
CA GLY A 786 25.81 6.58 -0.31
C GLY A 786 26.17 5.46 0.66
N ILE A 787 26.73 5.86 1.79
CA ILE A 787 26.97 4.98 2.95
C ILE A 787 26.22 5.59 4.13
N MET A 788 25.35 4.80 4.75
CA MET A 788 24.54 5.20 5.90
C MET A 788 25.04 4.47 7.15
N GLU A 789 25.25 5.21 8.23
CA GLU A 789 25.58 4.64 9.54
C GLU A 789 24.32 4.62 10.41
N HIS A 790 24.00 3.46 11.00
CA HIS A 790 22.86 3.32 11.91
C HIS A 790 23.21 3.89 13.29
N ILE A 791 22.23 4.58 13.89
CA ILE A 791 22.35 5.12 15.24
C ILE A 791 22.12 4.02 16.27
N GLU A 792 21.15 3.13 16.06
CA GLU A 792 20.91 1.97 16.90
C GLU A 792 21.99 0.88 16.68
N PRO A 793 22.24 0.03 17.70
CA PRO A 793 23.22 -1.04 17.57
C PRO A 793 22.76 -2.12 16.57
N CYS A 794 23.73 -2.88 16.04
CA CYS A 794 23.46 -4.05 15.20
C CYS A 794 22.46 -5.01 15.88
N GLY A 795 21.60 -5.63 15.08
CA GLY A 795 20.54 -6.53 15.55
C GLY A 795 19.15 -5.87 15.64
N ILE A 796 19.05 -4.57 15.44
CA ILE A 796 17.80 -3.88 15.14
C ILE A 796 17.69 -3.79 13.62
N HIS A 797 16.52 -4.17 13.06
CA HIS A 797 16.32 -4.14 11.61
C HIS A 797 16.62 -2.74 11.03
N SER A 798 17.33 -2.69 9.91
CA SER A 798 17.77 -1.42 9.28
C SER A 798 16.61 -0.43 9.03
N GLY A 799 15.39 -0.94 8.72
CA GLY A 799 14.18 -0.13 8.58
C GLY A 799 13.69 0.51 9.87
N ASP A 800 14.03 -0.06 11.02
CA ASP A 800 13.62 0.42 12.35
C ASP A 800 14.70 1.27 13.02
N SER A 801 15.88 1.34 12.42
CA SER A 801 16.99 2.15 12.90
C SER A 801 16.94 3.56 12.35
N ASN A 802 17.23 4.54 13.20
CA ASN A 802 17.67 5.85 12.73
C ASN A 802 19.00 5.67 12.01
N ALA A 803 19.18 6.35 10.88
CA ALA A 803 20.41 6.25 10.12
C ALA A 803 20.87 7.63 9.63
N CYS A 804 22.16 7.83 9.57
CA CYS A 804 22.78 9.10 9.23
C CYS A 804 23.55 8.99 7.90
N LEU A 805 23.37 9.94 7.02
CA LEU A 805 24.06 10.08 5.74
C LEU A 805 24.69 11.48 5.67
N PRO A 806 26.01 11.61 5.43
CA PRO A 806 27.03 10.56 5.45
C PRO A 806 27.25 9.97 6.85
N PRO A 807 28.06 8.91 6.99
CA PRO A 807 28.42 8.35 8.29
C PRO A 807 29.00 9.42 9.24
N PHE A 808 28.65 9.32 10.51
CA PHE A 808 29.04 10.33 11.50
C PHE A 808 30.14 9.88 12.47
N ASN A 809 30.35 8.57 12.62
CA ASN A 809 31.29 8.01 13.60
C ASN A 809 32.20 6.93 13.01
N LEU A 810 32.08 6.61 11.73
CA LEU A 810 32.96 5.68 11.05
C LEU A 810 34.26 6.39 10.61
N GLY A 811 35.43 5.80 10.93
CA GLY A 811 36.71 6.33 10.48
C GLY A 811 36.97 6.05 8.99
N ASP A 812 37.85 6.85 8.38
CA ASP A 812 38.17 6.77 6.93
C ASP A 812 38.58 5.35 6.48
N LEU A 813 39.32 4.61 7.31
CA LEU A 813 39.73 3.23 7.00
C LEU A 813 38.54 2.26 6.95
N VAL A 814 37.55 2.46 7.80
CA VAL A 814 36.32 1.64 7.81
C VAL A 814 35.48 1.97 6.57
N ILE A 815 35.31 3.25 6.26
CA ILE A 815 34.61 3.71 5.07
C ILE A 815 35.27 3.12 3.82
N GLN A 816 36.58 3.15 3.72
CA GLN A 816 37.31 2.56 2.60
C GLN A 816 37.10 1.04 2.50
N GLN A 817 37.08 0.30 3.63
CA GLN A 817 36.77 -1.12 3.64
C GLN A 817 35.34 -1.38 3.13
N ILE A 818 34.35 -0.59 3.56
CA ILE A 818 32.96 -0.69 3.11
C ILE A 818 32.87 -0.50 1.59
N GLU A 819 33.53 0.54 1.07
CA GLU A 819 33.56 0.80 -0.37
C GLU A 819 34.23 -0.35 -1.15
N ASP A 820 35.38 -0.81 -0.68
CA ASP A 820 36.15 -1.89 -1.35
C ASP A 820 35.37 -3.20 -1.35
N HIS A 821 34.75 -3.55 -0.23
CA HIS A 821 33.90 -4.74 -0.14
C HIS A 821 32.68 -4.64 -1.04
N THR A 822 31.97 -3.50 -1.03
CA THR A 822 30.85 -3.27 -1.93
C THR A 822 31.24 -3.43 -3.39
N LYS A 823 32.35 -2.82 -3.82
CA LYS A 823 32.86 -2.93 -5.20
C LYS A 823 33.23 -4.35 -5.58
N LYS A 824 33.87 -5.11 -4.68
CA LYS A 824 34.22 -6.51 -4.90
C LYS A 824 32.95 -7.39 -5.03
N ILE A 825 31.99 -7.23 -4.12
CA ILE A 825 30.74 -8.01 -4.13
C ILE A 825 29.94 -7.70 -5.38
N ALA A 826 29.76 -6.43 -5.74
CA ALA A 826 29.02 -6.03 -6.93
C ALA A 826 29.58 -6.65 -8.21
N ARG A 827 30.93 -6.65 -8.36
CA ARG A 827 31.59 -7.31 -9.49
C ARG A 827 31.49 -8.83 -9.45
N ALA A 828 31.71 -9.46 -8.29
CA ALA A 828 31.63 -10.90 -8.14
C ALA A 828 30.23 -11.47 -8.42
N LEU A 829 29.18 -10.69 -8.10
CA LEU A 829 27.78 -10.98 -8.43
C LEU A 829 27.42 -10.61 -9.88
N ASN A 830 28.33 -10.01 -10.67
CA ASN A 830 28.00 -9.45 -11.98
C ASN A 830 26.74 -8.58 -11.93
N THR A 831 26.66 -7.72 -10.92
CA THR A 831 25.52 -6.82 -10.74
C THR A 831 25.40 -5.83 -11.90
N VAL A 832 24.18 -5.66 -12.40
CA VAL A 832 23.86 -4.59 -13.37
C VAL A 832 22.64 -3.82 -12.85
N GLY A 833 22.84 -2.56 -12.50
CA GLY A 833 21.84 -1.73 -11.81
C GLY A 833 22.22 -1.48 -10.36
N LEU A 834 21.23 -1.53 -9.45
CA LEU A 834 21.39 -1.22 -8.02
C LEU A 834 21.85 -2.44 -7.22
N ILE A 835 22.62 -2.17 -6.18
CA ILE A 835 22.98 -3.11 -5.13
C ILE A 835 23.02 -2.39 -3.77
N ASN A 836 22.46 -3.03 -2.75
CA ASN A 836 22.60 -2.64 -1.35
C ASN A 836 23.40 -3.72 -0.61
N VAL A 837 24.36 -3.30 0.19
CA VAL A 837 25.16 -4.20 1.03
C VAL A 837 25.10 -3.72 2.48
N GLN A 838 24.83 -4.62 3.41
CA GLN A 838 24.75 -4.35 4.85
C GLN A 838 25.96 -4.90 5.58
N PHE A 839 26.44 -4.14 6.52
CA PHE A 839 27.70 -4.38 7.23
C PHE A 839 27.53 -4.32 8.75
N ALA A 840 28.28 -5.16 9.45
CA ALA A 840 28.52 -5.04 10.88
C ALA A 840 30.01 -4.70 11.12
N ILE A 841 30.28 -3.70 11.91
CA ILE A 841 31.62 -3.20 12.20
C ILE A 841 31.97 -3.46 13.67
N VAL A 842 33.04 -4.23 13.89
CA VAL A 842 33.55 -4.55 15.23
C VAL A 842 35.07 -4.31 15.25
N ASN A 843 35.54 -3.44 16.13
CA ASN A 843 36.97 -3.12 16.27
C ASN A 843 37.60 -2.74 14.91
N ASP A 844 36.97 -1.85 14.19
CA ASP A 844 37.38 -1.34 12.87
C ASP A 844 37.46 -2.42 11.76
N LYS A 845 36.98 -3.63 12.02
CA LYS A 845 36.84 -4.68 11.03
C LYS A 845 35.41 -4.76 10.50
N VAL A 846 35.28 -4.76 9.18
CA VAL A 846 34.00 -4.75 8.47
C VAL A 846 33.60 -6.17 8.08
N TYR A 847 32.42 -6.61 8.52
CA TYR A 847 31.81 -7.91 8.20
C TYR A 847 30.56 -7.69 7.37
N ILE A 848 30.34 -8.57 6.37
CA ILE A 848 29.15 -8.55 5.53
C ILE A 848 28.00 -9.26 6.23
N ILE A 849 26.86 -8.60 6.36
CA ILE A 849 25.62 -9.21 6.83
C ILE A 849 24.87 -9.82 5.64
N GLU A 850 24.59 -9.00 4.62
CA GLU A 850 23.91 -9.43 3.40
C GLU A 850 24.18 -8.48 2.22
N ALA A 851 23.95 -8.97 1.01
CA ALA A 851 23.95 -8.17 -0.21
C ALA A 851 22.67 -8.40 -1.00
N ASN A 852 22.08 -7.31 -1.46
CA ASN A 852 20.84 -7.30 -2.20
C ASN A 852 21.08 -6.64 -3.57
N PRO A 853 21.33 -7.39 -4.67
CA PRO A 853 21.57 -6.83 -6.00
C PRO A 853 20.26 -6.35 -6.65
N ARG A 854 19.58 -5.42 -6.00
CA ARG A 854 18.30 -4.81 -6.36
C ARG A 854 18.16 -3.45 -5.70
N ALA A 855 17.08 -2.72 -6.03
CA ALA A 855 16.70 -1.52 -5.30
C ALA A 855 16.49 -1.82 -3.81
N SER A 856 16.87 -0.89 -2.98
CA SER A 856 16.70 -0.91 -1.53
C SER A 856 15.74 0.20 -1.07
N ARG A 857 15.34 0.16 0.19
CA ARG A 857 14.52 1.21 0.79
C ARG A 857 15.31 2.50 1.02
N THR A 858 16.63 2.42 1.09
CA THR A 858 17.50 3.58 1.31
C THR A 858 17.77 4.39 0.05
N VAL A 859 17.59 3.81 -1.14
CA VAL A 859 17.84 4.52 -2.41
C VAL A 859 16.99 5.79 -2.56
N PRO A 860 15.67 5.81 -2.29
CA PRO A 860 14.90 7.06 -2.34
C PRO A 860 15.41 8.11 -1.33
N PHE A 861 15.73 7.68 -0.11
CA PHE A 861 16.29 8.54 0.91
C PHE A 861 17.60 9.19 0.45
N ILE A 862 18.55 8.40 -0.05
CA ILE A 862 19.86 8.88 -0.55
C ILE A 862 19.64 9.82 -1.75
N SER A 863 18.73 9.46 -2.67
CA SER A 863 18.40 10.29 -3.83
C SER A 863 17.88 11.67 -3.41
N LYS A 864 17.02 11.74 -2.40
CA LYS A 864 16.49 13.00 -1.88
C LYS A 864 17.54 13.79 -1.10
N ALA A 865 18.36 13.10 -0.27
CA ALA A 865 19.40 13.73 0.50
C ALA A 865 20.46 14.39 -0.38
N TYR A 866 20.86 13.72 -1.45
CA TYR A 866 21.90 14.21 -2.37
C TYR A 866 21.34 14.93 -3.60
N LYS A 867 20.04 14.97 -3.77
CA LYS A 867 19.32 15.57 -4.91
C LYS A 867 19.76 15.00 -6.26
N GLU A 868 20.00 13.68 -6.31
CA GLU A 868 20.45 12.95 -7.48
C GLU A 868 19.47 11.83 -7.87
N PRO A 869 19.13 11.67 -9.15
CA PRO A 869 18.16 10.68 -9.61
C PRO A 869 18.80 9.29 -9.79
N TYR A 870 19.35 8.71 -8.74
CA TYR A 870 20.13 7.46 -8.81
C TYR A 870 19.38 6.27 -9.41
N VAL A 871 18.06 6.17 -9.21
CA VAL A 871 17.27 5.11 -9.85
C VAL A 871 17.20 5.30 -11.37
N ASN A 872 17.12 6.55 -11.84
CA ASN A 872 17.14 6.86 -13.26
C ASN A 872 18.50 6.43 -13.89
N TYR A 873 19.61 6.79 -13.25
CA TYR A 873 20.94 6.37 -13.69
C TYR A 873 21.08 4.84 -13.71
N ALA A 874 20.67 4.16 -12.64
CA ALA A 874 20.73 2.70 -12.55
C ALA A 874 19.88 2.04 -13.65
N THR A 875 18.70 2.58 -13.95
CA THR A 875 17.84 2.05 -15.01
C THR A 875 18.48 2.20 -16.40
N LYS A 876 19.11 3.34 -16.70
CA LYS A 876 19.85 3.53 -17.96
C LYS A 876 21.02 2.55 -18.09
N VAL A 877 21.68 2.23 -16.97
CA VAL A 877 22.71 1.18 -16.93
C VAL A 877 22.10 -0.20 -17.18
N MET A 878 20.98 -0.53 -16.54
CA MET A 878 20.28 -1.81 -16.76
C MET A 878 19.86 -2.02 -18.20
N LEU A 879 19.41 -0.96 -18.86
CA LEU A 879 19.04 -0.97 -20.27
C LEU A 879 20.25 -1.11 -21.21
N GLY A 880 21.46 -0.85 -20.71
CA GLY A 880 22.69 -0.83 -21.50
C GLY A 880 22.90 0.42 -22.32
N GLU A 881 22.11 1.48 -22.07
CA GLU A 881 22.18 2.78 -22.76
C GLU A 881 23.37 3.63 -22.26
N ASN A 882 23.77 3.45 -20.98
CA ASN A 882 24.90 4.13 -20.36
C ASN A 882 25.74 3.16 -19.54
N LYS A 883 27.02 3.50 -19.39
CA LYS A 883 27.92 2.93 -18.40
C LYS A 883 27.99 3.82 -17.17
N VAL A 884 28.38 3.27 -16.01
CA VAL A 884 28.53 4.06 -14.77
C VAL A 884 29.44 5.27 -14.97
N LYS A 885 30.52 5.12 -15.71
CA LYS A 885 31.49 6.19 -16.02
C LYS A 885 30.95 7.32 -16.91
N ASP A 886 29.80 7.13 -17.55
CA ASP A 886 29.20 8.15 -18.44
C ASP A 886 28.42 9.20 -17.66
N PHE A 887 28.18 8.98 -16.36
CA PHE A 887 27.47 9.92 -15.50
C PHE A 887 28.44 10.84 -14.76
N ASP A 888 28.07 12.12 -14.68
CA ASP A 888 28.75 13.12 -13.87
C ASP A 888 27.99 13.29 -12.54
N PHE A 889 28.22 12.39 -11.62
CA PHE A 889 27.56 12.41 -10.31
C PHE A 889 27.95 13.64 -9.50
N LYS A 890 26.97 14.43 -9.07
CA LYS A 890 27.18 15.70 -8.32
C LYS A 890 26.30 15.78 -7.09
N PRO A 891 26.57 14.96 -6.06
CA PRO A 891 25.82 15.10 -4.81
C PRO A 891 26.00 16.53 -4.26
N THR A 892 24.89 17.23 -4.03
CA THR A 892 24.92 18.69 -3.76
C THR A 892 24.64 19.04 -2.30
N TYR A 893 24.38 18.05 -1.45
CA TYR A 893 24.08 18.31 -0.04
C TYR A 893 25.34 18.45 0.80
N THR A 894 25.40 19.48 1.67
CA THR A 894 26.43 19.68 2.70
C THR A 894 25.78 19.58 4.08
N GLY A 895 26.33 18.79 4.99
CA GLY A 895 25.77 18.50 6.30
C GLY A 895 25.37 17.04 6.43
N TYR A 896 24.32 16.75 7.21
CA TYR A 896 23.86 15.39 7.46
C TYR A 896 22.36 15.27 7.22
N ALA A 897 21.95 14.15 6.64
CA ALA A 897 20.55 13.74 6.54
C ALA A 897 20.31 12.57 7.49
N ILE A 898 19.31 12.68 8.34
CA ILE A 898 18.94 11.65 9.32
C ILE A 898 17.62 11.03 8.87
N LYS A 899 17.62 9.72 8.73
CA LYS A 899 16.41 8.91 8.54
C LYS A 899 15.82 8.60 9.92
N GLU A 900 14.56 8.95 10.13
CA GLU A 900 13.82 8.62 11.34
C GLU A 900 12.68 7.64 11.00
N PRO A 901 12.68 6.40 11.56
CA PRO A 901 11.59 5.44 11.33
C PRO A 901 10.33 5.86 12.09
N VAL A 902 9.19 5.57 11.51
CA VAL A 902 7.88 5.87 12.08
C VAL A 902 7.13 4.58 12.42
N PHE A 903 6.57 4.51 13.63
CA PHE A 903 5.91 3.34 14.16
C PHE A 903 4.43 3.58 14.46
N SER A 904 3.57 2.66 14.05
CA SER A 904 2.13 2.69 14.33
C SER A 904 1.75 1.89 15.58
N PHE A 905 2.59 1.87 16.62
CA PHE A 905 2.33 1.11 17.85
C PHE A 905 1.05 1.52 18.60
N SER A 906 0.57 2.74 18.40
CA SER A 906 -0.71 3.20 18.96
C SER A 906 -1.90 2.34 18.48
N LYS A 907 -1.79 1.75 17.30
CA LYS A 907 -2.80 0.83 16.75
C LYS A 907 -2.80 -0.56 17.38
N PHE A 908 -1.72 -0.91 18.07
CA PHE A 908 -1.50 -2.21 18.70
C PHE A 908 -1.03 -2.04 20.16
N PRO A 909 -1.91 -1.60 21.09
CA PRO A 909 -1.50 -1.19 22.44
C PRO A 909 -0.84 -2.30 23.27
N ASN A 910 -1.16 -3.56 22.99
CA ASN A 910 -0.71 -4.72 23.79
C ASN A 910 0.52 -5.42 23.19
N VAL A 911 1.16 -4.87 22.16
CA VAL A 911 2.33 -5.52 21.56
C VAL A 911 3.63 -5.10 22.24
N ASN A 912 4.60 -6.00 22.18
CA ASN A 912 5.95 -5.67 22.58
C ASN A 912 6.58 -4.63 21.63
N LYS A 913 6.86 -3.45 22.16
CA LYS A 913 7.47 -2.33 21.41
C LYS A 913 8.99 -2.44 21.30
N LYS A 914 9.63 -3.45 21.91
CA LYS A 914 11.07 -3.66 21.81
C LYS A 914 11.44 -3.91 20.35
N LEU A 915 12.40 -3.14 19.86
CA LEU A 915 12.96 -3.32 18.52
C LEU A 915 13.91 -4.52 18.48
N GLY A 916 14.08 -5.10 17.32
CA GLY A 916 14.90 -6.28 17.10
C GLY A 916 15.13 -6.53 15.61
N PRO A 917 15.53 -7.73 15.22
CA PRO A 917 15.85 -8.04 13.82
C PRO A 917 14.61 -8.07 12.90
N GLU A 918 13.41 -8.09 13.45
CA GLU A 918 12.17 -8.04 12.69
C GLU A 918 11.63 -6.61 12.57
N MET A 919 11.40 -6.15 11.34
CA MET A 919 10.93 -4.79 11.05
C MET A 919 9.51 -4.55 11.57
N LYS A 920 9.28 -3.38 12.19
CA LYS A 920 8.00 -2.92 12.74
C LYS A 920 7.58 -1.53 12.28
N SER A 921 8.51 -0.73 11.73
CA SER A 921 8.20 0.60 11.21
C SER A 921 7.28 0.53 10.00
N THR A 922 6.40 1.50 9.87
CA THR A 922 5.43 1.62 8.78
C THR A 922 5.85 2.66 7.74
N GLY A 923 6.72 3.57 8.12
CA GLY A 923 7.21 4.64 7.25
C GLY A 923 8.47 5.28 7.83
N GLU A 924 8.92 6.35 7.18
CA GLU A 924 10.10 7.09 7.57
C GLU A 924 9.94 8.59 7.31
N SER A 925 10.74 9.39 7.99
CA SER A 925 10.91 10.81 7.73
C SER A 925 12.39 11.16 7.56
N ILE A 926 12.65 12.30 6.93
CA ILE A 926 13.99 12.85 6.76
C ILE A 926 14.13 14.13 7.57
N LEU A 927 15.27 14.27 8.23
CA LEU A 927 15.68 15.47 8.92
C LEU A 927 17.06 15.90 8.41
N PHE A 928 17.20 17.16 8.03
CA PHE A 928 18.49 17.73 7.66
C PHE A 928 19.07 18.53 8.82
N ILE A 929 20.36 18.34 9.10
CA ILE A 929 21.13 19.08 10.08
C ILE A 929 22.44 19.55 9.47
N ASP A 930 22.87 20.77 9.84
CA ASP A 930 24.13 21.34 9.32
C ASP A 930 25.38 20.78 10.02
N SER A 931 25.21 20.33 11.26
CA SER A 931 26.33 19.78 12.06
C SER A 931 25.83 18.76 13.08
N LEU A 932 26.74 17.89 13.54
CA LEU A 932 26.52 16.92 14.62
C LEU A 932 26.34 17.55 16.02
N GLN A 933 26.44 18.87 16.11
CA GLN A 933 26.20 19.64 17.37
C GLN A 933 24.72 20.04 17.50
N ASP A 934 23.87 19.65 16.56
CA ASP A 934 22.43 19.87 16.62
C ASP A 934 21.80 19.12 17.80
N ASP A 935 20.94 19.79 18.55
CA ASP A 935 20.30 19.25 19.76
C ASP A 935 19.52 17.96 19.47
N LYS A 936 18.89 17.87 18.31
CA LYS A 936 18.11 16.71 17.92
C LYS A 936 18.99 15.50 17.58
N PHE A 937 20.16 15.72 16.96
CA PHE A 937 21.16 14.66 16.79
C PHE A 937 21.67 14.17 18.13
N TYR A 938 21.92 15.09 19.06
CA TYR A 938 22.39 14.76 20.42
C TYR A 938 21.35 13.93 21.18
N GLU A 939 20.08 14.21 21.03
CA GLU A 939 18.98 13.41 21.60
C GLU A 939 18.99 11.99 21.04
N LEU A 940 19.04 11.84 19.73
CA LEU A 940 19.07 10.53 19.05
C LEU A 940 20.31 9.73 19.43
N TYR A 941 21.48 10.36 19.42
CA TYR A 941 22.74 9.72 19.77
C TYR A 941 22.83 9.34 21.26
N SER A 942 22.20 10.09 22.15
CA SER A 942 22.12 9.74 23.57
C SER A 942 21.30 8.46 23.81
N ARG A 943 20.31 8.20 22.98
CA ARG A 943 19.56 6.93 22.97
C ARG A 943 20.49 5.75 22.65
N ARG A 944 21.42 5.88 21.69
CA ARG A 944 22.43 4.85 21.39
C ARG A 944 23.25 4.48 22.62
N LYS A 945 23.73 5.48 23.37
CA LYS A 945 24.48 5.24 24.61
C LYS A 945 23.67 4.44 25.63
N MET A 946 22.36 4.67 25.72
CA MET A 946 21.46 3.89 26.57
C MET A 946 21.30 2.43 26.12
N TYR A 947 21.34 2.15 24.81
CA TYR A 947 21.29 0.78 24.28
C TYR A 947 22.60 0.02 24.56
N LEU A 948 23.75 0.68 24.44
CA LEU A 948 25.05 0.06 24.65
C LEU A 948 25.44 -0.07 26.14
N SER A 949 24.73 0.62 27.04
CA SER A 949 24.96 0.55 28.49
C SER A 949 24.07 -0.46 29.22
N LYS A 950 23.18 -1.13 28.54
CA LYS A 950 22.31 -2.20 29.04
C LYS A 950 22.75 -3.57 28.50
#